data_7c7b26d2dc0d8fbcf34d2b95009cf284
#
_entry.id   7c7b26d2dc0d8fbcf34d2b95009cf284
#
_cell.length_a   1.000
_cell.length_b   1.000
_cell.length_c   1.000
_cell.angle_alpha   90.00
_cell.angle_beta   90.00
_cell.angle_gamma   90.00
#
_symmetry.space_group_name_H-M   'P 1'
#
loop_
_entity.id
_entity.type
_entity.pdbx_description
1 polymer ?
#
loop_
_entity_poly.entity_id
_entity_poly.type
_entity_poly.pdbx_seq_one_letter_code
_entity_poly.pdbx_strand_id
1 'polypeptide(L)'
;MEIDIATAPDTSAENEESSLFERSWLVPSTAEERAKLREHNLNIFKKKYPVVHDRLVGFQPRSELIFGDDGQPDMVFADTKFYNSDIDDFTDRQFVQYWRNPNRLSIAPPSPQAVDSQVARFLYSMLTRMKDEEGIQFSVGRTNANAFYAIIMGIGLGRHIPKLIEASKCRNLFLLEPNFEGFYHSLELIDWAVLIMEMQERNGDIFFYIGGTPQDWMDGLRYQTRSTNPNSLDGTYVYTHYNNPLFVEFSAKFNKESQLLLTGLGFFYDEQIMLRNTYDNMVGHSSRIYKRAAKDTVQKAPAVIVGCGPSLDKNIEDIKRIADRAVIFSCGSALGPLMDAGIKPDFQLELENIAVMRVMEYAAEKHDLSGICLVCSSTVERQIKDFFDEVVYYFRPALCPYPIFSGDPSTCLAHPDPTVVNVGLSFANEMGFKEYYFFGTDLGQKDSSQHHAKSSFHYSDKAKDEVLQVFSIEVPANFGGKAKTSPGLFWALDTVQRCILYSGPTSRYYNCSNGVRINRATPKLSRTLDLPELEISRADTVRTIIESFPEMTEEEFEKRWQPERMIDGCNAMLDEVIDIHATNDIVEGSDHMIAVAPLFYQQHASAFDNYAGLVLRGSVNQAMIAMDYYLSRITDESKYEIAAKIVREEFDNLAERMRQVVIKHIRSRRHGIDLREEYLSGVDDDDGLTDEQRELLAIPQD
;
A
#
# COMPACT_ATOMS: atom_id res chain seq x y z
N MET A 1 -46.42 -0.92 0.89
CA MET A 1 -45.43 -0.64 1.93
C MET A 1 -44.61 0.51 1.37
N GLU A 2 -45.04 1.73 1.70
CA GLU A 2 -44.42 2.97 1.24
C GLU A 2 -43.06 3.08 1.90
N ILE A 3 -42.02 3.19 1.10
CA ILE A 3 -40.67 3.46 1.56
C ILE A 3 -40.59 4.95 1.80
N ASP A 4 -40.44 5.37 3.05
CA ASP A 4 -40.11 6.74 3.42
C ASP A 4 -38.86 7.19 2.68
N ILE A 5 -39.06 8.13 1.78
CA ILE A 5 -37.99 8.77 1.00
C ILE A 5 -37.34 9.74 1.97
N ALA A 6 -36.09 9.42 2.37
CA ALA A 6 -35.28 10.40 3.09
C ALA A 6 -35.25 11.70 2.28
N THR A 7 -35.92 12.71 2.82
CA THR A 7 -35.93 14.05 2.26
C THR A 7 -34.52 14.60 2.16
N ALA A 8 -34.23 15.33 1.08
CA ALA A 8 -33.02 16.14 1.00
C ALA A 8 -32.89 16.96 2.30
N PRO A 9 -31.67 17.13 2.84
CA PRO A 9 -31.52 17.85 4.09
C PRO A 9 -32.23 19.19 3.99
N ASP A 10 -33.11 19.44 4.96
CA ASP A 10 -33.85 20.70 5.08
C ASP A 10 -32.84 21.81 5.38
N THR A 11 -32.60 22.67 4.40
CA THR A 11 -31.68 23.81 4.52
C THR A 11 -32.26 24.97 5.35
N SER A 12 -33.34 24.75 6.08
CA SER A 12 -34.02 25.74 6.89
C SER A 12 -33.66 25.68 8.39
N ALA A 13 -32.39 25.42 8.76
CA ALA A 13 -31.93 25.71 10.11
C ALA A 13 -31.30 27.11 10.11
N GLU A 14 -32.02 28.04 10.69
CA GLU A 14 -31.63 29.43 10.93
C GLU A 14 -30.35 29.49 11.76
N ASN A 15 -29.21 29.68 11.11
CA ASN A 15 -28.05 30.37 11.65
C ASN A 15 -27.54 31.34 10.58
N GLU A 16 -27.23 32.58 10.96
CA GLU A 16 -26.90 33.73 10.12
C GLU A 16 -25.53 33.61 9.37
N GLU A 17 -24.95 32.42 9.22
CA GLU A 17 -23.80 32.20 8.38
C GLU A 17 -24.23 31.81 6.96
N SER A 18 -23.80 32.60 5.98
CA SER A 18 -24.01 32.29 4.55
C SER A 18 -23.43 30.93 4.20
N SER A 19 -24.10 30.12 3.35
CA SER A 19 -23.67 28.79 2.94
C SER A 19 -22.28 28.84 2.29
N LEU A 20 -21.56 27.69 2.32
CA LEU A 20 -20.26 27.58 1.66
C LEU A 20 -20.37 27.96 0.17
N PHE A 21 -21.50 27.61 -0.45
CA PHE A 21 -21.81 28.00 -1.82
C PHE A 21 -21.86 29.51 -2.00
N GLU A 22 -22.62 30.24 -1.17
CA GLU A 22 -22.73 31.69 -1.24
C GLU A 22 -21.41 32.42 -0.98
N ARG A 23 -20.58 31.91 -0.11
CA ARG A 23 -19.25 32.48 0.19
C ARG A 23 -18.22 32.23 -0.89
N SER A 24 -18.31 31.12 -1.63
CA SER A 24 -17.28 30.69 -2.58
C SER A 24 -17.65 30.86 -4.04
N TRP A 25 -18.94 30.78 -4.42
CA TRP A 25 -19.38 30.99 -5.78
C TRP A 25 -19.66 32.48 -6.02
N LEU A 26 -18.66 33.13 -6.60
CA LEU A 26 -18.72 34.55 -6.93
C LEU A 26 -18.83 34.68 -8.44
N VAL A 27 -19.81 35.43 -8.94
CA VAL A 27 -19.92 35.77 -10.37
C VAL A 27 -19.69 37.27 -10.53
N PRO A 28 -18.41 37.72 -10.55
CA PRO A 28 -18.10 39.15 -10.62
C PRO A 28 -18.65 39.77 -11.91
N SER A 29 -19.30 40.90 -11.77
CA SER A 29 -20.02 41.56 -12.85
C SER A 29 -19.10 42.21 -13.88
N THR A 30 -17.90 42.59 -13.46
CA THR A 30 -16.93 43.30 -14.31
C THR A 30 -15.69 42.45 -14.58
N ALA A 31 -15.02 42.71 -15.72
CA ALA A 31 -13.74 42.08 -16.05
C ALA A 31 -12.64 42.41 -15.01
N GLU A 32 -12.69 43.62 -14.42
CA GLU A 32 -11.73 44.01 -13.38
C GLU A 32 -11.91 43.20 -12.10
N GLU A 33 -13.13 42.98 -11.67
CA GLU A 33 -13.43 42.13 -10.48
C GLU A 33 -13.02 40.67 -10.70
N ARG A 34 -13.28 40.16 -11.91
CA ARG A 34 -12.84 38.80 -12.31
C ARG A 34 -11.32 38.66 -12.29
N ALA A 35 -10.61 39.67 -12.81
CA ALA A 35 -9.15 39.67 -12.77
C ALA A 35 -8.60 39.70 -11.33
N LYS A 36 -9.23 40.48 -10.43
CA LYS A 36 -8.85 40.53 -9.01
C LYS A 36 -9.08 39.17 -8.32
N LEU A 37 -10.22 38.53 -8.55
CA LEU A 37 -10.51 37.19 -8.00
C LEU A 37 -9.51 36.16 -8.52
N ARG A 38 -9.19 36.19 -9.81
CA ARG A 38 -8.18 35.34 -10.40
C ARG A 38 -6.80 35.54 -9.76
N GLU A 39 -6.37 36.79 -9.58
CA GLU A 39 -5.11 37.08 -8.93
C GLU A 39 -5.07 36.59 -7.48
N HIS A 40 -6.16 36.80 -6.73
CA HIS A 40 -6.33 36.27 -5.39
C HIS A 40 -6.16 34.75 -5.36
N ASN A 41 -6.87 34.03 -6.22
CA ASN A 41 -6.79 32.57 -6.33
C ASN A 41 -5.38 32.09 -6.69
N LEU A 42 -4.72 32.72 -7.68
CA LEU A 42 -3.35 32.36 -8.05
C LEU A 42 -2.37 32.55 -6.88
N ASN A 43 -2.55 33.57 -6.06
CA ASN A 43 -1.72 33.77 -4.87
C ASN A 43 -1.91 32.67 -3.82
N ILE A 44 -3.13 32.17 -3.62
CA ILE A 44 -3.41 31.03 -2.75
C ILE A 44 -2.81 29.74 -3.32
N PHE A 45 -2.98 29.47 -4.62
CA PHE A 45 -2.37 28.31 -5.28
C PHE A 45 -0.84 28.35 -5.21
N LYS A 46 -0.22 29.53 -5.40
CA LYS A 46 1.23 29.70 -5.25
C LYS A 46 1.73 29.30 -3.88
N LYS A 47 0.97 29.64 -2.84
CA LYS A 47 1.32 29.36 -1.46
C LYS A 47 1.08 27.89 -1.06
N LYS A 48 -0.04 27.31 -1.49
CA LYS A 48 -0.50 25.99 -1.02
C LYS A 48 -0.23 24.85 -2.00
N TYR A 49 -0.32 25.13 -3.30
CA TYR A 49 -0.21 24.16 -4.39
C TYR A 49 0.71 24.67 -5.51
N PRO A 50 2.01 24.89 -5.24
CA PRO A 50 2.93 25.55 -6.18
C PRO A 50 2.99 24.86 -7.55
N VAL A 51 2.93 23.52 -7.59
CA VAL A 51 2.93 22.75 -8.85
C VAL A 51 1.68 23.06 -9.70
N VAL A 52 0.51 23.19 -9.08
CA VAL A 52 -0.73 23.55 -9.76
C VAL A 52 -0.67 24.99 -10.23
N HIS A 53 -0.18 25.91 -9.38
CA HIS A 53 0.04 27.32 -9.73
C HIS A 53 0.90 27.48 -10.98
N ASP A 54 2.09 26.84 -11.01
CA ASP A 54 3.04 26.98 -12.13
C ASP A 54 2.44 26.49 -13.46
N ARG A 55 1.62 25.44 -13.40
CA ARG A 55 0.88 24.95 -14.56
C ARG A 55 -0.22 25.92 -15.01
N LEU A 56 -0.96 26.53 -14.07
CA LEU A 56 -2.00 27.52 -14.37
C LEU A 56 -1.43 28.78 -14.99
N VAL A 57 -0.30 29.29 -14.49
CA VAL A 57 0.36 30.48 -15.03
C VAL A 57 0.89 30.24 -16.45
N GLY A 58 1.38 29.03 -16.73
CA GLY A 58 1.89 28.66 -18.05
C GLY A 58 0.80 28.22 -19.05
N PHE A 59 -0.45 28.07 -18.59
CA PHE A 59 -1.52 27.57 -19.43
C PHE A 59 -2.08 28.65 -20.37
N GLN A 60 -2.28 28.27 -21.63
CA GLN A 60 -2.94 29.11 -22.65
C GLN A 60 -4.27 28.45 -23.01
N PRO A 61 -5.42 29.01 -22.57
CA PRO A 61 -6.72 28.43 -22.85
C PRO A 61 -7.06 28.51 -24.33
N ARG A 62 -7.75 27.49 -24.80
CA ARG A 62 -8.34 27.45 -26.15
C ARG A 62 -9.84 27.76 -26.10
N SER A 63 -10.40 27.81 -24.90
CA SER A 63 -11.78 28.19 -24.64
C SER A 63 -11.87 29.64 -24.17
N GLU A 64 -13.06 30.22 -24.30
CA GLU A 64 -13.38 31.55 -23.79
C GLU A 64 -14.47 31.45 -22.73
N LEU A 65 -14.32 32.22 -21.65
CA LEU A 65 -15.38 32.44 -20.67
C LEU A 65 -16.32 33.52 -21.21
N ILE A 66 -17.57 33.16 -21.38
CA ILE A 66 -18.61 34.09 -21.86
C ILE A 66 -19.70 34.26 -20.81
N PHE A 67 -20.48 35.34 -20.91
CA PHE A 67 -21.62 35.62 -20.05
C PHE A 67 -22.85 35.83 -20.94
N GLY A 68 -23.96 35.17 -20.57
CA GLY A 68 -25.26 35.40 -21.22
C GLY A 68 -25.84 36.76 -20.89
N ASP A 69 -26.96 37.12 -21.54
CA ASP A 69 -27.71 38.35 -21.28
C ASP A 69 -28.27 38.44 -19.85
N ASP A 70 -28.40 37.28 -19.25
CA ASP A 70 -28.79 37.05 -17.83
C ASP A 70 -27.65 37.13 -16.82
N GLY A 71 -26.41 37.33 -17.35
CA GLY A 71 -25.17 37.34 -16.54
C GLY A 71 -24.63 35.96 -16.17
N GLN A 72 -25.25 34.87 -16.65
CA GLN A 72 -24.77 33.50 -16.34
C GLN A 72 -23.51 33.15 -17.14
N PRO A 73 -22.48 32.59 -16.50
CA PRO A 73 -21.26 32.18 -17.16
C PRO A 73 -21.40 30.86 -17.92
N ASP A 74 -20.77 30.79 -19.10
CA ASP A 74 -20.55 29.56 -19.84
C ASP A 74 -19.15 29.57 -20.45
N MET A 75 -18.68 28.42 -20.86
CA MET A 75 -17.40 28.27 -21.55
C MET A 75 -17.63 27.83 -23.01
N VAL A 76 -16.97 28.50 -23.93
CA VAL A 76 -17.02 28.16 -25.37
C VAL A 76 -15.71 27.56 -25.83
N PHE A 77 -15.80 26.38 -26.44
CA PHE A 77 -14.68 25.70 -27.07
C PHE A 77 -15.03 25.37 -28.52
N ALA A 78 -14.25 25.87 -29.50
CA ALA A 78 -14.48 25.66 -30.92
C ALA A 78 -15.95 25.93 -31.34
N ASP A 79 -16.48 27.09 -30.96
CA ASP A 79 -17.85 27.56 -31.22
C ASP A 79 -18.96 26.76 -30.54
N THR A 80 -18.62 25.83 -29.64
CA THR A 80 -19.59 25.04 -28.88
C THR A 80 -19.60 25.46 -27.42
N LYS A 81 -20.79 25.81 -26.91
CA LYS A 81 -21.00 26.11 -25.50
C LYS A 81 -20.91 24.81 -24.68
N PHE A 82 -20.24 24.86 -23.54
CA PHE A 82 -20.04 23.71 -22.70
C PHE A 82 -21.35 23.30 -21.96
N TYR A 83 -21.99 24.25 -21.30
CA TYR A 83 -23.26 23.98 -20.61
C TYR A 83 -24.45 24.17 -21.58
N ASN A 84 -24.41 25.15 -22.44
CA ASN A 84 -25.48 25.50 -23.37
C ASN A 84 -26.87 25.62 -22.69
N SER A 85 -26.86 26.06 -21.44
CA SER A 85 -28.03 26.25 -20.60
C SER A 85 -27.64 27.17 -19.43
N ASP A 86 -28.63 27.59 -18.63
CA ASP A 86 -28.38 28.19 -17.33
C ASP A 86 -27.56 27.23 -16.48
N ILE A 87 -26.38 27.67 -15.99
CA ILE A 87 -25.46 26.85 -15.22
C ILE A 87 -26.03 26.48 -13.86
N ASP A 88 -26.84 27.37 -13.27
CA ASP A 88 -27.50 27.16 -11.99
C ASP A 88 -28.51 26.03 -12.12
N ASP A 89 -29.40 26.15 -13.10
CA ASP A 89 -30.40 25.14 -13.44
C ASP A 89 -29.76 23.77 -13.75
N PHE A 90 -28.66 23.79 -14.52
CA PHE A 90 -27.95 22.57 -14.89
C PHE A 90 -27.36 21.87 -13.66
N THR A 91 -26.58 22.60 -12.85
CA THR A 91 -25.89 22.01 -11.70
C THR A 91 -26.84 21.66 -10.57
N ASP A 92 -27.93 22.42 -10.35
CA ASP A 92 -28.93 22.13 -9.33
C ASP A 92 -29.72 20.86 -9.66
N ARG A 93 -30.18 20.72 -10.91
CA ARG A 93 -30.84 19.48 -11.34
C ARG A 93 -29.91 18.27 -11.23
N GLN A 94 -28.64 18.42 -11.59
CA GLN A 94 -27.64 17.37 -11.49
C GLN A 94 -27.37 16.99 -10.04
N PHE A 95 -27.21 17.99 -9.15
CA PHE A 95 -26.99 17.77 -7.72
C PHE A 95 -28.20 17.07 -7.07
N VAL A 96 -29.42 17.54 -7.29
CA VAL A 96 -30.64 16.93 -6.76
C VAL A 96 -30.82 15.49 -7.25
N GLN A 97 -30.58 15.25 -8.54
CA GLN A 97 -30.65 13.90 -9.09
C GLN A 97 -29.62 12.97 -8.46
N TYR A 98 -28.37 13.42 -8.31
CA TYR A 98 -27.30 12.65 -7.69
C TYR A 98 -27.60 12.36 -6.21
N TRP A 99 -28.05 13.36 -5.45
CA TRP A 99 -28.25 13.24 -4.00
C TRP A 99 -29.42 12.32 -3.61
N ARG A 100 -30.37 12.10 -4.52
CA ARG A 100 -31.45 11.10 -4.29
C ARG A 100 -30.96 9.66 -4.20
N ASN A 101 -29.87 9.35 -4.87
CA ASN A 101 -29.24 8.03 -4.82
C ASN A 101 -27.73 8.19 -5.14
N PRO A 102 -26.96 8.71 -4.18
CA PRO A 102 -25.56 9.05 -4.42
C PRO A 102 -24.71 7.79 -4.64
N ASN A 103 -23.83 7.86 -5.63
CA ASN A 103 -22.83 6.83 -5.83
C ASN A 103 -21.78 6.92 -4.73
N ARG A 104 -21.79 5.97 -3.81
CA ARG A 104 -20.83 5.85 -2.71
C ARG A 104 -20.07 4.53 -2.82
N LEU A 105 -18.74 4.58 -2.62
CA LEU A 105 -17.95 3.37 -2.51
C LEU A 105 -18.46 2.53 -1.35
N SER A 106 -18.74 1.27 -1.59
CA SER A 106 -19.04 0.29 -0.56
C SER A 106 -17.93 -0.75 -0.54
N ILE A 107 -17.21 -0.84 0.55
CA ILE A 107 -16.24 -1.93 0.78
C ILE A 107 -16.98 -3.19 1.23
N ALA A 108 -16.33 -4.35 1.05
CA ALA A 108 -16.85 -5.58 1.61
C ALA A 108 -16.86 -5.52 3.15
N PRO A 109 -17.86 -6.12 3.82
CA PRO A 109 -17.86 -6.19 5.28
C PRO A 109 -16.59 -6.89 5.78
N PRO A 110 -15.96 -6.39 6.84
CA PRO A 110 -14.83 -7.09 7.46
C PRO A 110 -15.23 -8.51 7.86
N SER A 111 -14.40 -9.47 7.49
CA SER A 111 -14.65 -10.90 7.70
C SER A 111 -13.57 -11.47 8.64
N PRO A 112 -13.94 -12.28 9.63
CA PRO A 112 -12.97 -12.92 10.53
C PRO A 112 -11.88 -13.75 9.82
N GLN A 113 -12.17 -14.23 8.59
CA GLN A 113 -11.22 -15.00 7.78
C GLN A 113 -10.22 -14.12 7.00
N ALA A 114 -10.50 -12.82 6.88
CA ALA A 114 -9.70 -11.87 6.09
C ALA A 114 -8.89 -10.89 6.93
N VAL A 115 -9.00 -10.95 8.25
CA VAL A 115 -8.31 -10.08 9.21
C VAL A 115 -7.36 -10.89 10.10
N ASP A 116 -6.47 -10.19 10.80
CA ASP A 116 -5.66 -10.77 11.88
C ASP A 116 -6.53 -11.48 12.92
N SER A 117 -6.06 -12.60 13.49
CA SER A 117 -6.87 -13.39 14.43
C SER A 117 -7.22 -12.61 15.70
N GLN A 118 -6.37 -11.69 16.17
CA GLN A 118 -6.69 -10.78 17.28
C GLN A 118 -7.91 -9.90 16.92
N VAL A 119 -7.92 -9.37 15.70
CA VAL A 119 -9.02 -8.57 15.18
C VAL A 119 -10.27 -9.43 14.91
N ALA A 120 -10.09 -10.68 14.49
CA ALA A 120 -11.20 -11.62 14.32
C ALA A 120 -11.94 -11.87 15.65
N ARG A 121 -11.22 -12.04 16.75
CA ARG A 121 -11.81 -12.15 18.10
C ARG A 121 -12.56 -10.88 18.51
N PHE A 122 -11.93 -9.72 18.31
CA PHE A 122 -12.57 -8.43 18.55
C PHE A 122 -13.88 -8.30 17.73
N LEU A 123 -13.82 -8.57 16.44
CA LEU A 123 -14.98 -8.48 15.54
C LEU A 123 -16.11 -9.44 15.95
N TYR A 124 -15.77 -10.67 16.31
CA TYR A 124 -16.74 -11.66 16.77
C TYR A 124 -17.43 -11.21 18.06
N SER A 125 -16.66 -10.81 19.08
CA SER A 125 -17.20 -10.38 20.37
C SER A 125 -18.06 -9.13 20.22
N MET A 126 -17.56 -8.11 19.52
CA MET A 126 -18.29 -6.89 19.22
C MET A 126 -19.66 -7.18 18.56
N LEU A 127 -19.66 -8.02 17.52
CA LEU A 127 -20.90 -8.31 16.76
C LEU A 127 -21.87 -9.16 17.58
N THR A 128 -21.39 -10.12 18.39
CA THR A 128 -22.26 -10.90 19.30
C THR A 128 -22.96 -9.99 20.29
N ARG A 129 -22.22 -9.11 20.96
CA ARG A 129 -22.80 -8.16 21.91
C ARG A 129 -23.79 -7.19 21.23
N MET A 130 -23.42 -6.63 20.10
CA MET A 130 -24.28 -5.68 19.38
C MET A 130 -25.55 -6.34 18.85
N LYS A 131 -25.44 -7.49 18.17
CA LYS A 131 -26.58 -8.14 17.50
C LYS A 131 -27.42 -9.00 18.44
N ASP A 132 -26.74 -9.91 19.15
CA ASP A 132 -27.41 -11.00 19.86
C ASP A 132 -27.87 -10.54 21.26
N GLU A 133 -27.10 -9.68 21.95
CA GLU A 133 -27.44 -9.20 23.28
C GLU A 133 -28.29 -7.92 23.22
N GLU A 134 -27.89 -6.93 22.40
CA GLU A 134 -28.55 -5.63 22.34
C GLU A 134 -29.54 -5.48 21.18
N GLY A 135 -29.63 -6.43 20.27
CA GLY A 135 -30.56 -6.43 19.14
C GLY A 135 -30.32 -5.31 18.12
N ILE A 136 -29.09 -4.78 18.02
CA ILE A 136 -28.72 -3.74 17.08
C ILE A 136 -28.79 -4.27 15.66
N GLN A 137 -29.50 -3.54 14.79
CA GLN A 137 -29.66 -3.87 13.38
C GLN A 137 -28.80 -2.95 12.50
N PHE A 138 -28.30 -3.50 11.41
CA PHE A 138 -27.41 -2.80 10.48
C PHE A 138 -28.06 -2.74 9.08
N SER A 139 -27.98 -1.58 8.46
CA SER A 139 -28.34 -1.39 7.04
C SER A 139 -27.28 -1.96 6.11
N VAL A 140 -27.62 -2.15 4.84
CA VAL A 140 -26.66 -2.56 3.80
C VAL A 140 -25.65 -1.45 3.51
N GLY A 141 -26.11 -0.21 3.42
CA GLY A 141 -25.28 0.98 3.19
C GLY A 141 -25.11 1.83 4.45
N ARG A 142 -24.22 2.80 4.42
CA ARG A 142 -24.08 3.80 5.50
C ARG A 142 -25.38 4.55 5.69
N THR A 143 -25.78 4.78 6.94
CA THR A 143 -27.00 5.52 7.30
C THR A 143 -26.76 7.03 7.34
N ASN A 144 -25.53 7.47 7.66
CA ASN A 144 -25.18 8.89 7.72
C ASN A 144 -24.72 9.45 6.36
N ALA A 145 -24.84 10.76 6.18
CA ALA A 145 -24.38 11.47 4.99
C ALA A 145 -22.87 11.74 4.99
N ASN A 146 -22.21 11.65 6.15
CA ASN A 146 -20.81 12.01 6.29
C ASN A 146 -19.89 11.08 5.52
N ALA A 147 -18.84 11.63 4.91
CA ALA A 147 -17.79 10.86 4.27
C ALA A 147 -16.43 11.46 4.59
N PHE A 148 -15.41 10.62 4.73
CA PHE A 148 -14.04 11.10 4.89
C PHE A 148 -13.48 11.61 3.55
N TYR A 149 -13.79 10.91 2.47
CA TYR A 149 -13.35 11.25 1.11
C TYR A 149 -14.53 11.53 0.17
N ALA A 150 -14.31 12.44 -0.77
CA ALA A 150 -15.14 12.61 -1.96
C ALA A 150 -14.25 12.68 -3.20
N ILE A 151 -14.72 12.10 -4.30
CA ILE A 151 -14.08 12.13 -5.62
C ILE A 151 -15.03 12.84 -6.56
N ILE A 152 -14.60 13.98 -7.12
CA ILE A 152 -15.33 14.71 -8.14
C ILE A 152 -14.59 14.56 -9.46
N MET A 153 -15.24 13.98 -10.44
CA MET A 153 -14.77 13.85 -11.82
C MET A 153 -15.37 14.96 -12.68
N GLY A 154 -14.52 15.90 -13.07
CA GLY A 154 -14.88 17.11 -13.81
C GLY A 154 -15.07 18.33 -12.90
N ILE A 155 -14.18 19.30 -13.05
CA ILE A 155 -14.28 20.60 -12.39
C ILE A 155 -15.26 21.51 -13.15
N GLY A 156 -15.17 21.52 -14.50
CA GLY A 156 -15.90 22.48 -15.30
C GLY A 156 -15.67 23.91 -14.78
N LEU A 157 -16.72 24.72 -14.66
CA LEU A 157 -16.63 26.03 -14.01
C LEU A 157 -16.74 25.97 -12.47
N GLY A 158 -16.95 24.77 -11.88
CA GLY A 158 -16.80 24.49 -10.45
C GLY A 158 -18.02 24.76 -9.58
N ARG A 159 -19.15 25.21 -10.14
CA ARG A 159 -20.36 25.60 -9.38
C ARG A 159 -20.93 24.51 -8.46
N HIS A 160 -20.79 23.24 -8.80
CA HIS A 160 -21.26 22.09 -8.04
C HIS A 160 -20.38 21.73 -6.85
N ILE A 161 -19.10 22.16 -6.85
CA ILE A 161 -18.10 21.73 -5.84
C ILE A 161 -18.48 22.15 -4.42
N PRO A 162 -18.83 23.45 -4.15
CA PRO A 162 -19.22 23.87 -2.80
C PRO A 162 -20.41 23.09 -2.27
N LYS A 163 -21.44 22.85 -3.10
CA LYS A 163 -22.65 22.09 -2.72
C LYS A 163 -22.31 20.64 -2.32
N LEU A 164 -21.41 19.99 -3.05
CA LEU A 164 -20.99 18.63 -2.74
C LEU A 164 -20.15 18.57 -1.46
N ILE A 165 -19.25 19.53 -1.22
CA ILE A 165 -18.47 19.64 0.02
C ILE A 165 -19.43 19.80 1.22
N GLU A 166 -20.38 20.69 1.12
CA GLU A 166 -21.35 21.00 2.19
C GLU A 166 -22.23 19.79 2.51
N ALA A 167 -22.82 19.17 1.49
CA ALA A 167 -23.74 18.05 1.65
C ALA A 167 -23.05 16.75 2.10
N SER A 168 -21.85 16.46 1.59
CA SER A 168 -21.10 15.24 1.95
C SER A 168 -20.34 15.37 3.26
N LYS A 169 -20.15 16.61 3.75
CA LYS A 169 -19.28 16.93 4.88
C LYS A 169 -17.89 16.29 4.78
N CYS A 170 -17.42 16.09 3.54
CA CYS A 170 -16.14 15.42 3.31
C CYS A 170 -14.98 16.23 3.89
N ARG A 171 -13.92 15.51 4.30
CA ARG A 171 -12.68 16.12 4.80
C ARG A 171 -11.63 16.21 3.71
N ASN A 172 -11.58 15.23 2.83
CA ASN A 172 -10.61 15.18 1.75
C ASN A 172 -11.33 15.08 0.40
N LEU A 173 -10.98 15.98 -0.50
CA LEU A 173 -11.61 16.09 -1.81
C LEU A 173 -10.59 15.79 -2.92
N PHE A 174 -10.87 14.77 -3.74
CA PHE A 174 -10.12 14.48 -4.97
C PHE A 174 -10.84 15.11 -6.16
N LEU A 175 -10.18 16.04 -6.83
CA LEU A 175 -10.64 16.67 -8.05
C LEU A 175 -9.90 16.08 -9.25
N LEU A 176 -10.60 15.33 -10.08
CA LEU A 176 -10.07 14.70 -11.29
C LEU A 176 -10.56 15.47 -12.51
N GLU A 177 -9.64 16.05 -13.27
CA GLU A 177 -9.96 16.86 -14.45
C GLU A 177 -9.01 16.53 -15.60
N PRO A 178 -9.48 16.05 -16.76
CA PRO A 178 -8.64 15.71 -17.91
C PRO A 178 -7.84 16.87 -18.48
N ASN A 179 -8.38 18.09 -18.38
CA ASN A 179 -7.76 19.28 -18.98
C ASN A 179 -7.88 20.49 -18.06
N PHE A 180 -7.18 21.57 -18.41
CA PHE A 180 -7.15 22.79 -17.61
C PHE A 180 -8.25 23.80 -17.93
N GLU A 181 -9.03 23.63 -19.01
CA GLU A 181 -9.89 24.68 -19.54
C GLU A 181 -10.90 25.19 -18.50
N GLY A 182 -11.78 24.32 -18.03
CA GLY A 182 -12.78 24.70 -17.02
C GLY A 182 -12.17 25.16 -15.71
N PHE A 183 -11.15 24.45 -15.22
CA PHE A 183 -10.46 24.84 -13.99
C PHE A 183 -9.79 26.22 -14.12
N TYR A 184 -9.19 26.52 -15.28
CA TYR A 184 -8.59 27.81 -15.55
C TYR A 184 -9.61 28.97 -15.47
N HIS A 185 -10.81 28.77 -16.05
CA HIS A 185 -11.88 29.76 -16.00
C HIS A 185 -12.58 29.85 -14.63
N SER A 186 -12.60 28.74 -13.88
CA SER A 186 -13.17 28.76 -12.52
C SER A 186 -12.45 29.73 -11.57
N LEU A 187 -11.19 30.08 -11.85
CA LEU A 187 -10.45 31.07 -11.06
C LEU A 187 -11.09 32.48 -11.08
N GLU A 188 -11.96 32.75 -12.06
CA GLU A 188 -12.68 34.01 -12.19
C GLU A 188 -14.10 33.96 -11.60
N LEU A 189 -14.54 32.79 -11.13
CA LEU A 189 -15.92 32.54 -10.68
C LEU A 189 -16.02 31.98 -9.24
N ILE A 190 -14.99 31.23 -8.83
CA ILE A 190 -14.93 30.62 -7.48
C ILE A 190 -13.82 31.28 -6.67
N ASP A 191 -14.13 31.58 -5.43
CA ASP A 191 -13.09 31.84 -4.43
C ASP A 191 -12.56 30.51 -3.88
N TRP A 192 -11.48 30.02 -4.50
CA TRP A 192 -10.82 28.78 -4.10
C TRP A 192 -10.20 28.86 -2.70
N ALA A 193 -9.88 30.08 -2.21
CA ALA A 193 -9.37 30.26 -0.87
C ALA A 193 -10.40 29.82 0.18
N VAL A 194 -11.67 30.18 -0.01
CA VAL A 194 -12.79 29.79 0.86
C VAL A 194 -12.91 28.27 0.92
N LEU A 195 -12.89 27.59 -0.24
CA LEU A 195 -12.97 26.12 -0.28
C LEU A 195 -11.77 25.44 0.40
N ILE A 196 -10.58 25.94 0.14
CA ILE A 196 -9.35 25.40 0.75
C ILE A 196 -9.35 25.59 2.26
N MET A 197 -9.78 26.78 2.74
CA MET A 197 -9.89 27.05 4.17
C MET A 197 -10.94 26.15 4.84
N GLU A 198 -12.11 26.00 4.24
CA GLU A 198 -13.16 25.08 4.73
C GLU A 198 -12.63 23.65 4.92
N MET A 199 -11.89 23.13 3.93
CA MET A 199 -11.31 21.81 4.04
C MET A 199 -10.24 21.72 5.14
N GLN A 200 -9.44 22.77 5.32
CA GLN A 200 -8.43 22.83 6.39
C GLN A 200 -9.07 22.94 7.79
N GLU A 201 -10.15 23.67 7.95
CA GLU A 201 -10.94 23.72 9.20
C GLU A 201 -11.49 22.36 9.60
N ARG A 202 -11.79 21.52 8.60
CA ARG A 202 -12.17 20.11 8.79
C ARG A 202 -10.96 19.16 8.98
N ASN A 203 -9.75 19.68 9.13
CA ASN A 203 -8.50 18.90 9.15
C ASN A 203 -8.30 18.02 7.90
N GLY A 204 -8.67 18.53 6.73
CA GLY A 204 -8.56 17.86 5.44
C GLY A 204 -7.88 18.71 4.36
N ASP A 205 -7.93 18.25 3.11
CA ASP A 205 -7.29 18.93 1.99
C ASP A 205 -8.03 18.69 0.65
N ILE A 206 -7.65 19.48 -0.37
CA ILE A 206 -8.10 19.29 -1.77
C ILE A 206 -6.92 18.77 -2.58
N PHE A 207 -7.09 17.61 -3.22
CA PHE A 207 -6.08 16.99 -4.09
C PHE A 207 -6.43 17.21 -5.55
N PHE A 208 -5.62 18.01 -6.24
CA PHE A 208 -5.83 18.39 -7.64
C PHE A 208 -5.10 17.46 -8.59
N TYR A 209 -5.84 16.63 -9.33
CA TYR A 209 -5.34 15.75 -10.38
C TYR A 209 -5.81 16.25 -11.74
N ILE A 210 -5.12 17.27 -12.25
CA ILE A 210 -5.47 17.95 -13.49
C ILE A 210 -4.57 17.44 -14.62
N GLY A 211 -5.18 16.91 -15.69
CA GLY A 211 -4.49 16.16 -16.75
C GLY A 211 -4.09 14.77 -16.28
N GLY A 212 -3.18 14.12 -17.01
CA GLY A 212 -2.75 12.75 -16.73
C GLY A 212 -3.72 11.69 -17.27
N THR A 213 -3.48 10.46 -16.84
CA THR A 213 -4.26 9.28 -17.23
C THR A 213 -5.06 8.74 -16.04
N PRO A 214 -6.07 7.88 -16.27
CA PRO A 214 -6.76 7.17 -15.18
C PRO A 214 -5.82 6.39 -14.24
N GLN A 215 -4.67 5.91 -14.75
CA GLN A 215 -3.65 5.27 -13.93
C GLN A 215 -2.96 6.28 -13.00
N ASP A 216 -2.57 7.45 -13.53
CA ASP A 216 -1.95 8.50 -12.70
C ASP A 216 -2.88 8.95 -11.58
N TRP A 217 -4.19 9.05 -11.85
CA TRP A 217 -5.21 9.39 -10.85
C TRP A 217 -5.35 8.31 -9.78
N MET A 218 -5.35 7.02 -10.18
CA MET A 218 -5.38 5.90 -9.23
C MET A 218 -4.13 5.85 -8.35
N ASP A 219 -2.96 6.09 -8.93
CA ASP A 219 -1.70 6.08 -8.18
C ASP A 219 -1.64 7.25 -7.19
N GLY A 220 -2.11 8.42 -7.60
CA GLY A 220 -2.25 9.58 -6.73
C GLY A 220 -3.24 9.34 -5.59
N LEU A 221 -4.42 8.79 -5.90
CA LEU A 221 -5.42 8.43 -4.88
C LEU A 221 -4.86 7.40 -3.89
N ARG A 222 -4.16 6.38 -4.36
CA ARG A 222 -3.51 5.37 -3.51
C ARG A 222 -2.46 5.99 -2.59
N TYR A 223 -1.62 6.89 -3.13
CA TYR A 223 -0.62 7.58 -2.33
C TYR A 223 -1.27 8.44 -1.24
N GLN A 224 -2.25 9.27 -1.60
CA GLN A 224 -2.90 10.16 -0.63
C GLN A 224 -3.71 9.41 0.43
N THR A 225 -4.50 8.40 0.04
CA THR A 225 -5.27 7.63 1.03
C THR A 225 -4.37 6.89 2.03
N ARG A 226 -3.22 6.36 1.58
CA ARG A 226 -2.25 5.72 2.48
C ARG A 226 -1.53 6.70 3.40
N SER A 227 -1.28 7.92 2.95
CA SER A 227 -0.59 8.95 3.75
C SER A 227 -1.52 9.75 4.67
N THR A 228 -2.82 9.74 4.41
CA THR A 228 -3.82 10.41 5.27
C THR A 228 -4.54 9.42 6.18
N ASN A 229 -5.46 8.63 5.61
CA ASN A 229 -6.20 7.63 6.38
C ASN A 229 -6.81 6.56 5.46
N PRO A 230 -6.19 5.37 5.32
CA PRO A 230 -6.74 4.29 4.51
C PRO A 230 -8.02 3.70 5.10
N ASN A 231 -8.27 3.88 6.40
CA ASN A 231 -9.37 3.24 7.12
C ASN A 231 -10.75 3.79 6.75
N SER A 232 -10.82 5.01 6.23
CA SER A 232 -12.08 5.73 5.97
C SER A 232 -12.46 5.77 4.49
N LEU A 233 -12.12 4.75 3.72
CA LEU A 233 -12.49 4.66 2.29
C LEU A 233 -13.96 4.30 2.07
N ASP A 234 -14.57 3.56 3.00
CA ASP A 234 -16.00 3.21 2.91
C ASP A 234 -16.87 4.47 2.91
N GLY A 235 -17.87 4.48 2.05
CA GLY A 235 -18.76 5.62 1.91
C GLY A 235 -18.23 6.82 1.13
N THR A 236 -17.02 6.73 0.52
CA THR A 236 -16.49 7.75 -0.38
C THR A 236 -17.49 8.09 -1.47
N TYR A 237 -17.86 9.37 -1.59
CA TYR A 237 -18.72 9.85 -2.68
C TYR A 237 -17.95 9.88 -4.00
N VAL A 238 -18.60 9.45 -5.08
CA VAL A 238 -18.07 9.50 -6.45
C VAL A 238 -19.05 10.24 -7.34
N TYR A 239 -18.72 11.47 -7.68
CA TYR A 239 -19.57 12.35 -8.49
C TYR A 239 -18.96 12.60 -9.85
N THR A 240 -19.77 12.62 -10.91
CA THR A 240 -19.36 12.92 -12.28
C THR A 240 -20.11 14.12 -12.79
N HIS A 241 -19.39 15.19 -13.10
CA HIS A 241 -19.99 16.45 -13.56
C HIS A 241 -20.36 16.43 -15.04
N TYR A 242 -19.50 15.86 -15.89
CA TYR A 242 -19.73 15.72 -17.33
C TYR A 242 -19.17 14.41 -17.87
N ASN A 243 -19.64 14.01 -19.05
CA ASN A 243 -19.20 12.76 -19.65
C ASN A 243 -17.81 12.90 -20.30
N ASN A 244 -16.90 12.01 -19.90
CA ASN A 244 -15.57 11.89 -20.50
C ASN A 244 -15.11 10.41 -20.49
N PRO A 245 -14.54 9.90 -21.59
CA PRO A 245 -14.06 8.51 -21.63
C PRO A 245 -13.05 8.17 -20.54
N LEU A 246 -12.19 9.11 -20.12
CA LEU A 246 -11.23 8.90 -19.04
C LEU A 246 -11.92 8.71 -17.68
N PHE A 247 -13.06 9.35 -17.43
CA PHE A 247 -13.85 9.15 -16.22
C PHE A 247 -14.49 7.76 -16.19
N VAL A 248 -14.95 7.26 -17.34
CA VAL A 248 -15.49 5.90 -17.45
C VAL A 248 -14.39 4.87 -17.16
N GLU A 249 -13.21 5.05 -17.74
CA GLU A 249 -12.06 4.19 -17.51
C GLU A 249 -11.60 4.24 -16.04
N PHE A 250 -11.49 5.43 -15.46
CA PHE A 250 -11.15 5.60 -14.04
C PHE A 250 -12.17 4.91 -13.12
N SER A 251 -13.47 5.12 -13.36
CA SER A 251 -14.53 4.53 -12.55
C SER A 251 -14.49 3.00 -12.59
N ALA A 252 -14.29 2.41 -13.77
CA ALA A 252 -14.14 0.97 -13.93
C ALA A 252 -12.91 0.45 -13.15
N LYS A 253 -11.80 1.17 -13.24
CA LYS A 253 -10.56 0.85 -12.54
C LYS A 253 -10.71 1.02 -11.02
N PHE A 254 -11.29 2.12 -10.57
CA PHE A 254 -11.54 2.40 -9.15
C PHE A 254 -12.43 1.33 -8.51
N ASN A 255 -13.53 0.96 -9.16
CA ASN A 255 -14.41 -0.11 -8.66
C ASN A 255 -13.70 -1.46 -8.56
N LYS A 256 -12.79 -1.75 -9.48
CA LYS A 256 -12.02 -3.00 -9.47
C LYS A 256 -10.91 -3.01 -8.42
N GLU A 257 -10.25 -1.89 -8.18
CA GLU A 257 -9.01 -1.80 -7.40
C GLU A 257 -9.20 -1.15 -6.02
N SER A 258 -10.36 -0.58 -5.71
CA SER A 258 -10.61 0.09 -4.42
C SER A 258 -10.39 -0.83 -3.21
N GLN A 259 -10.76 -2.11 -3.31
CA GLN A 259 -10.49 -3.10 -2.26
C GLN A 259 -8.98 -3.28 -2.01
N LEU A 260 -8.14 -3.11 -3.04
CA LEU A 260 -6.69 -3.24 -2.91
C LEU A 260 -6.06 -2.05 -2.15
N LEU A 261 -6.77 -0.92 -2.01
CA LEU A 261 -6.31 0.21 -1.20
C LEU A 261 -6.22 -0.15 0.29
N LEU A 262 -7.00 -1.14 0.73
CA LEU A 262 -7.04 -1.65 2.09
C LEU A 262 -6.12 -2.86 2.31
N THR A 263 -5.42 -3.34 1.27
CA THR A 263 -4.50 -4.47 1.38
C THR A 263 -3.09 -4.01 1.78
N GLY A 264 -2.34 -4.92 2.42
CA GLY A 264 -0.95 -4.65 2.79
C GLY A 264 -0.82 -3.72 4.02
N LEU A 265 -1.84 -3.67 4.87
CA LEU A 265 -1.78 -2.97 6.16
C LEU A 265 -0.86 -3.71 7.15
N GLY A 266 -0.60 -5.00 6.91
CA GLY A 266 0.13 -5.90 7.81
C GLY A 266 -0.80 -6.57 8.84
N PHE A 267 -0.25 -7.52 9.57
CA PHE A 267 -0.92 -8.20 10.68
C PHE A 267 0.00 -8.16 11.90
N PHE A 268 -0.56 -8.00 13.07
CA PHE A 268 0.18 -8.01 14.32
C PHE A 268 0.98 -9.31 14.50
N TYR A 269 0.38 -10.46 14.18
CA TYR A 269 1.04 -11.76 14.22
C TYR A 269 2.26 -11.84 13.30
N ASP A 270 2.13 -11.38 12.05
CA ASP A 270 3.26 -11.37 11.10
C ASP A 270 4.43 -10.53 11.62
N GLU A 271 4.14 -9.36 12.22
CA GLU A 271 5.18 -8.50 12.79
C GLU A 271 5.87 -9.17 13.99
N GLN A 272 5.13 -9.95 14.80
CA GLN A 272 5.75 -10.75 15.88
C GLN A 272 6.70 -11.81 15.31
N ILE A 273 6.29 -12.53 14.26
CA ILE A 273 7.16 -13.52 13.59
C ILE A 273 8.38 -12.83 12.96
N MET A 274 8.20 -11.70 12.30
CA MET A 274 9.29 -10.93 11.70
C MET A 274 10.30 -10.43 12.72
N LEU A 275 9.84 -9.98 13.89
CA LEU A 275 10.71 -9.59 15.01
C LEU A 275 11.51 -10.78 15.52
N ARG A 276 10.84 -11.92 15.78
CA ARG A 276 11.46 -13.17 16.22
C ARG A 276 12.57 -13.61 15.25
N ASN A 277 12.22 -13.72 13.99
CA ASN A 277 13.14 -14.18 12.98
C ASN A 277 14.36 -13.23 12.84
N THR A 278 14.13 -11.91 12.88
CA THR A 278 15.25 -10.95 12.82
C THR A 278 16.14 -11.04 14.05
N TYR A 279 15.57 -11.16 15.25
CA TYR A 279 16.33 -11.36 16.49
C TYR A 279 17.22 -12.61 16.37
N ASP A 280 16.61 -13.74 16.02
CA ASP A 280 17.30 -15.03 15.93
C ASP A 280 18.34 -15.08 14.79
N ASN A 281 18.15 -14.29 13.73
CA ASN A 281 19.13 -14.17 12.66
C ASN A 281 20.36 -13.35 13.04
N MET A 282 20.29 -12.50 14.04
CA MET A 282 21.35 -11.54 14.38
C MET A 282 21.99 -11.78 15.74
N VAL A 283 21.28 -12.44 16.68
CA VAL A 283 21.81 -12.68 18.02
C VAL A 283 22.92 -13.73 18.03
N GLY A 284 23.95 -13.51 18.84
CA GLY A 284 25.01 -14.48 19.13
C GLY A 284 26.06 -14.70 18.04
N HIS A 285 26.04 -13.88 16.97
CA HIS A 285 27.06 -13.93 15.91
C HIS A 285 27.14 -12.61 15.14
N SER A 286 28.24 -12.41 14.42
CA SER A 286 28.37 -11.31 13.46
C SER A 286 27.59 -11.64 12.18
N SER A 287 26.83 -10.68 11.67
CA SER A 287 26.02 -10.82 10.44
C SER A 287 26.40 -9.76 9.42
N ARG A 288 26.55 -10.16 8.15
CA ARG A 288 26.73 -9.20 7.06
C ARG A 288 25.42 -8.49 6.78
N ILE A 289 25.48 -7.15 6.75
CA ILE A 289 24.33 -6.30 6.47
C ILE A 289 24.51 -5.67 5.10
N TYR A 290 23.51 -5.85 4.24
CA TYR A 290 23.45 -5.18 2.96
C TYR A 290 23.70 -3.68 3.12
N LYS A 291 24.53 -3.14 2.22
CA LYS A 291 24.79 -1.71 2.09
C LYS A 291 24.72 -1.33 0.62
N ARG A 292 23.93 -0.30 0.32
CA ARG A 292 23.84 0.20 -1.05
C ARG A 292 25.21 0.62 -1.57
N ALA A 293 25.56 0.18 -2.78
CA ALA A 293 26.80 0.56 -3.42
C ALA A 293 26.86 2.06 -3.74
N ALA A 294 28.06 2.61 -3.90
CA ALA A 294 28.24 3.98 -4.35
C ALA A 294 27.60 4.20 -5.73
N LYS A 295 27.06 5.41 -5.97
CA LYS A 295 26.29 5.74 -7.19
C LYS A 295 27.07 5.54 -8.51
N ASP A 296 28.38 5.60 -8.45
CA ASP A 296 29.31 5.43 -9.58
C ASP A 296 29.78 3.99 -9.77
N THR A 297 29.36 3.08 -8.88
CA THR A 297 29.67 1.65 -9.02
C THR A 297 29.03 1.09 -10.29
N VAL A 298 29.86 0.45 -11.12
CA VAL A 298 29.42 -0.19 -12.37
C VAL A 298 30.00 -1.59 -12.45
N GLN A 299 29.12 -2.60 -12.52
CA GLN A 299 29.50 -3.97 -12.82
C GLN A 299 29.56 -4.19 -14.34
N LYS A 300 30.63 -4.81 -14.80
CA LYS A 300 30.82 -5.10 -16.24
C LYS A 300 30.14 -6.42 -16.66
N ALA A 301 29.93 -7.33 -15.72
CA ALA A 301 29.25 -8.58 -15.96
C ALA A 301 27.73 -8.32 -16.13
N PRO A 302 27.03 -9.03 -17.03
CA PRO A 302 25.59 -9.05 -17.09
C PRO A 302 24.99 -9.75 -15.87
N ALA A 303 23.78 -9.33 -15.47
CA ALA A 303 22.96 -9.96 -14.45
C ALA A 303 21.90 -10.85 -15.09
N VAL A 304 21.83 -12.11 -14.69
CA VAL A 304 20.78 -13.06 -15.08
C VAL A 304 19.85 -13.26 -13.87
N ILE A 305 18.66 -12.71 -13.95
CA ILE A 305 17.63 -12.79 -12.90
C ILE A 305 16.68 -13.95 -13.22
N VAL A 306 16.69 -14.97 -12.38
CA VAL A 306 15.93 -16.21 -12.62
C VAL A 306 14.79 -16.36 -11.61
N GLY A 307 13.55 -16.23 -12.09
CA GLY A 307 12.35 -16.60 -11.36
C GLY A 307 11.92 -18.04 -11.68
N CYS A 308 10.93 -18.55 -10.95
CA CYS A 308 10.46 -19.93 -11.09
C CYS A 308 9.19 -20.07 -11.96
N GLY A 309 8.91 -19.12 -12.85
CA GLY A 309 7.74 -19.19 -13.73
C GLY A 309 7.85 -20.32 -14.79
N PRO A 310 6.71 -20.65 -15.43
CA PRO A 310 6.62 -21.79 -16.38
C PRO A 310 7.61 -21.78 -17.56
N SER A 311 8.04 -20.59 -17.98
CA SER A 311 8.99 -20.46 -19.10
C SER A 311 10.40 -20.93 -18.76
N LEU A 312 10.73 -21.09 -17.47
CA LEU A 312 12.04 -21.57 -17.04
C LEU A 312 12.36 -22.95 -17.61
N ASP A 313 11.39 -23.88 -17.60
CA ASP A 313 11.57 -25.22 -18.15
C ASP A 313 12.11 -25.25 -19.59
N LYS A 314 11.70 -24.25 -20.40
CA LYS A 314 12.10 -24.15 -21.81
C LYS A 314 13.43 -23.42 -22.02
N ASN A 315 13.83 -22.63 -21.05
CA ASN A 315 14.97 -21.72 -21.16
C ASN A 315 16.19 -22.19 -20.36
N ILE A 316 16.06 -23.29 -19.61
CA ILE A 316 17.11 -23.74 -18.69
C ILE A 316 18.44 -24.06 -19.39
N GLU A 317 18.37 -24.72 -20.55
CA GLU A 317 19.58 -25.03 -21.34
C GLU A 317 20.26 -23.78 -21.93
N ASP A 318 19.46 -22.72 -22.23
CA ASP A 318 19.99 -21.45 -22.67
C ASP A 318 20.67 -20.69 -21.54
N ILE A 319 20.15 -20.77 -20.31
CA ILE A 319 20.86 -20.25 -19.12
C ILE A 319 22.16 -20.97 -18.92
N LYS A 320 22.17 -22.30 -19.00
CA LYS A 320 23.38 -23.12 -18.85
C LYS A 320 24.48 -22.72 -19.84
N ARG A 321 24.10 -22.42 -21.08
CA ARG A 321 25.04 -22.02 -22.14
C ARG A 321 25.74 -20.68 -21.88
N ILE A 322 25.08 -19.76 -21.14
CA ILE A 322 25.61 -18.42 -20.83
C ILE A 322 26.11 -18.29 -19.39
N ALA A 323 25.98 -19.34 -18.57
CA ALA A 323 26.21 -19.30 -17.14
C ALA A 323 27.57 -18.79 -16.72
N ASP A 324 28.64 -19.12 -17.48
CA ASP A 324 29.99 -18.69 -17.20
C ASP A 324 30.28 -17.22 -17.57
N ARG A 325 29.33 -16.58 -18.29
CA ARG A 325 29.47 -15.22 -18.82
C ARG A 325 28.53 -14.20 -18.17
N ALA A 326 27.92 -14.56 -17.04
CA ALA A 326 27.00 -13.70 -16.31
C ALA A 326 27.00 -14.04 -14.81
N VAL A 327 26.60 -13.07 -13.98
CA VAL A 327 26.28 -13.32 -12.56
C VAL A 327 24.83 -13.77 -12.46
N ILE A 328 24.58 -14.90 -11.80
CA ILE A 328 23.27 -15.55 -11.74
C ILE A 328 22.62 -15.30 -10.38
N PHE A 329 21.45 -14.68 -10.42
CA PHE A 329 20.58 -14.39 -9.28
C PHE A 329 19.39 -15.35 -9.30
N SER A 330 19.36 -16.32 -8.40
CA SER A 330 18.26 -17.24 -8.21
C SER A 330 17.24 -16.63 -7.27
N CYS A 331 15.98 -16.57 -7.68
CA CYS A 331 14.90 -15.96 -6.91
C CYS A 331 13.96 -17.04 -6.37
N GLY A 332 13.96 -17.24 -5.04
CA GLY A 332 13.09 -18.18 -4.36
C GLY A 332 13.22 -19.60 -4.87
N SER A 333 12.09 -20.21 -5.22
CA SER A 333 12.02 -21.60 -5.68
C SER A 333 12.69 -21.91 -7.03
N ALA A 334 13.32 -20.92 -7.68
CA ALA A 334 14.13 -21.16 -8.88
C ALA A 334 15.42 -21.93 -8.59
N LEU A 335 15.87 -21.97 -7.32
CA LEU A 335 17.10 -22.66 -6.89
C LEU A 335 17.08 -24.14 -7.29
N GLY A 336 16.01 -24.88 -6.94
CA GLY A 336 15.91 -26.30 -7.27
C GLY A 336 16.08 -26.59 -8.77
N PRO A 337 15.28 -26.01 -9.67
CA PRO A 337 15.42 -26.17 -11.12
C PRO A 337 16.80 -25.82 -11.68
N LEU A 338 17.45 -24.76 -11.17
CA LEU A 338 18.80 -24.39 -11.58
C LEU A 338 19.81 -25.46 -11.17
N MET A 339 19.78 -25.89 -9.91
CA MET A 339 20.69 -26.92 -9.39
C MET A 339 20.48 -28.28 -10.07
N ASP A 340 19.23 -28.68 -10.33
CA ASP A 340 18.89 -29.90 -11.07
C ASP A 340 19.47 -29.89 -12.49
N ALA A 341 19.58 -28.70 -13.12
CA ALA A 341 20.22 -28.53 -14.43
C ALA A 341 21.76 -28.43 -14.37
N GLY A 342 22.34 -28.46 -13.17
CA GLY A 342 23.78 -28.28 -12.96
C GLY A 342 24.24 -26.83 -13.09
N ILE A 343 23.34 -25.87 -12.87
CA ILE A 343 23.63 -24.43 -12.87
C ILE A 343 23.67 -23.96 -11.41
N LYS A 344 24.86 -23.69 -10.90
CA LYS A 344 25.03 -23.14 -9.55
C LYS A 344 24.92 -21.61 -9.61
N PRO A 345 23.89 -21.01 -8.99
CA PRO A 345 23.75 -19.55 -8.94
C PRO A 345 24.82 -18.93 -8.03
N ASP A 346 25.06 -17.64 -8.19
CA ASP A 346 25.96 -16.86 -7.33
C ASP A 346 25.27 -16.36 -6.09
N PHE A 347 24.03 -15.89 -6.29
CA PHE A 347 23.17 -15.36 -5.25
C PHE A 347 21.85 -16.10 -5.22
N GLN A 348 21.42 -16.52 -4.03
CA GLN A 348 20.04 -16.92 -3.73
C GLN A 348 19.34 -15.75 -3.03
N LEU A 349 18.20 -15.35 -3.52
CA LEU A 349 17.43 -14.22 -2.98
C LEU A 349 16.19 -14.73 -2.26
N GLU A 350 15.92 -14.19 -1.05
CA GLU A 350 14.73 -14.55 -0.27
C GLU A 350 14.08 -13.32 0.39
N LEU A 351 12.75 -13.38 0.55
CA LEU A 351 11.93 -12.28 1.03
C LEU A 351 10.99 -12.69 2.16
N GLU A 352 10.36 -13.87 2.05
CA GLU A 352 9.23 -14.28 2.89
C GLU A 352 9.68 -14.66 4.32
N ASN A 353 8.82 -14.37 5.30
CA ASN A 353 9.07 -14.64 6.72
C ASN A 353 8.64 -16.03 7.17
N ILE A 354 7.91 -16.75 6.34
CA ILE A 354 7.44 -18.13 6.57
C ILE A 354 7.45 -18.94 5.26
N ALA A 355 7.47 -20.26 5.38
CA ALA A 355 7.38 -21.23 4.28
C ALA A 355 8.58 -21.31 3.33
N VAL A 356 9.62 -20.47 3.51
CA VAL A 356 10.85 -20.53 2.70
C VAL A 356 11.68 -21.77 3.06
N MET A 357 11.66 -22.17 4.33
CA MET A 357 12.38 -23.33 4.85
C MET A 357 12.11 -24.59 4.03
N ARG A 358 10.83 -24.87 3.71
CA ARG A 358 10.43 -26.04 2.92
C ARG A 358 11.05 -26.07 1.51
N VAL A 359 11.19 -24.89 0.90
CA VAL A 359 11.81 -24.74 -0.44
C VAL A 359 13.31 -24.98 -0.36
N MET A 360 13.97 -24.44 0.68
CA MET A 360 15.41 -24.61 0.89
C MET A 360 15.78 -26.06 1.24
N GLU A 361 15.05 -26.68 2.15
CA GLU A 361 15.20 -28.11 2.48
C GLU A 361 15.08 -29.00 1.24
N TYR A 362 14.07 -28.74 0.40
CA TYR A 362 13.88 -29.51 -0.83
C TYR A 362 15.07 -29.41 -1.80
N ALA A 363 15.70 -28.24 -1.88
CA ALA A 363 16.90 -28.05 -2.69
C ALA A 363 18.13 -28.68 -2.03
N ALA A 364 18.32 -28.51 -0.71
CA ALA A 364 19.48 -29.01 0.05
C ALA A 364 19.49 -30.53 0.20
N GLU A 365 18.32 -31.20 0.20
CA GLU A 365 18.24 -32.66 0.16
C GLU A 365 18.91 -33.30 -1.06
N LYS A 366 19.00 -32.56 -2.15
CA LYS A 366 19.51 -33.05 -3.44
C LYS A 366 20.86 -32.46 -3.83
N HIS A 367 21.17 -31.27 -3.35
CA HIS A 367 22.31 -30.49 -3.82
C HIS A 367 23.09 -29.86 -2.67
N ASP A 368 24.36 -29.70 -2.87
CA ASP A 368 25.23 -28.89 -2.01
C ASP A 368 25.12 -27.41 -2.39
N LEU A 369 24.58 -26.62 -1.44
CA LEU A 369 24.38 -25.19 -1.59
C LEU A 369 25.59 -24.33 -1.15
N SER A 370 26.67 -24.95 -0.68
CA SER A 370 27.92 -24.24 -0.33
C SER A 370 28.42 -23.38 -1.49
N GLY A 371 29.07 -22.26 -1.21
CA GLY A 371 29.55 -21.30 -2.21
C GLY A 371 28.45 -20.51 -2.95
N ILE A 372 27.17 -20.62 -2.57
CA ILE A 372 26.11 -19.70 -2.97
C ILE A 372 25.96 -18.67 -1.85
N CYS A 373 25.90 -17.38 -2.17
CA CYS A 373 25.60 -16.35 -1.18
C CYS A 373 24.09 -16.16 -1.03
N LEU A 374 23.56 -16.33 0.17
CA LEU A 374 22.16 -15.98 0.48
C LEU A 374 22.03 -14.46 0.72
N VAL A 375 21.19 -13.79 -0.05
CA VAL A 375 20.80 -12.39 0.19
C VAL A 375 19.33 -12.37 0.54
N CYS A 376 19.00 -12.09 1.78
CA CYS A 376 17.63 -12.25 2.27
C CYS A 376 17.18 -11.11 3.18
N SER A 377 15.85 -10.96 3.29
CA SER A 377 15.27 -10.10 4.32
C SER A 377 15.72 -10.57 5.70
N SER A 378 16.00 -9.66 6.62
CA SER A 378 16.31 -10.01 8.01
C SER A 378 15.20 -10.83 8.68
N THR A 379 14.00 -10.82 8.09
CA THR A 379 12.78 -11.45 8.60
C THR A 379 12.57 -12.90 8.18
N VAL A 380 13.48 -13.48 7.35
CA VAL A 380 13.35 -14.89 6.93
C VAL A 380 13.56 -15.86 8.11
N GLU A 381 13.04 -17.08 7.96
CA GLU A 381 13.22 -18.15 8.95
C GLU A 381 14.71 -18.40 9.23
N ARG A 382 15.08 -18.40 10.50
CA ARG A 382 16.50 -18.43 10.95
C ARG A 382 17.27 -19.62 10.40
N GLN A 383 16.67 -20.80 10.30
CA GLN A 383 17.34 -22.03 9.91
C GLN A 383 17.81 -22.02 8.45
N ILE A 384 17.30 -21.12 7.62
CA ILE A 384 17.67 -21.01 6.20
C ILE A 384 19.14 -20.71 6.04
N LYS A 385 19.73 -19.89 6.90
CA LYS A 385 21.16 -19.55 6.87
C LYS A 385 22.08 -20.77 6.97
N ASP A 386 21.65 -21.83 7.64
CA ASP A 386 22.49 -23.01 7.91
C ASP A 386 22.78 -23.82 6.64
N PHE A 387 22.13 -23.52 5.52
CA PHE A 387 22.40 -24.13 4.21
C PHE A 387 23.45 -23.37 3.37
N PHE A 388 23.91 -22.19 3.80
CA PHE A 388 24.76 -21.31 3.02
C PHE A 388 26.00 -20.88 3.80
N ASP A 389 27.15 -20.76 3.11
CA ASP A 389 28.41 -20.32 3.73
C ASP A 389 28.42 -18.80 3.98
N GLU A 390 27.77 -18.02 3.12
CA GLU A 390 27.71 -16.56 3.18
C GLU A 390 26.26 -16.09 3.18
N VAL A 391 25.92 -15.23 4.16
CA VAL A 391 24.57 -14.65 4.30
C VAL A 391 24.66 -13.13 4.43
N VAL A 392 23.85 -12.43 3.67
CA VAL A 392 23.73 -10.97 3.68
C VAL A 392 22.27 -10.60 3.95
N TYR A 393 22.02 -9.92 5.06
CA TYR A 393 20.68 -9.48 5.44
C TYR A 393 20.42 -8.06 4.97
N TYR A 394 19.28 -7.82 4.31
CA TYR A 394 18.78 -6.49 4.06
C TYR A 394 17.54 -6.21 4.91
N PHE A 395 17.28 -4.91 5.21
CA PHE A 395 16.11 -4.49 5.95
C PHE A 395 15.02 -3.97 5.01
N ARG A 396 13.80 -3.97 5.53
CA ARG A 396 12.60 -3.42 4.86
C ARG A 396 12.00 -2.33 5.75
N PRO A 397 11.97 -1.05 5.31
CA PRO A 397 11.62 0.08 6.19
C PRO A 397 10.17 0.05 6.66
N ALA A 398 9.31 -0.71 5.99
CA ALA A 398 7.90 -0.86 6.36
C ALA A 398 7.63 -1.93 7.43
N LEU A 399 8.67 -2.64 7.94
CA LEU A 399 8.55 -3.74 8.91
C LEU A 399 9.16 -3.36 10.27
N CYS A 400 8.59 -3.89 11.33
CA CYS A 400 8.93 -3.53 12.71
C CYS A 400 10.39 -3.75 13.12
N PRO A 401 11.17 -4.71 12.58
CA PRO A 401 12.58 -4.87 12.96
C PRO A 401 13.48 -3.72 12.48
N TYR A 402 13.11 -3.04 11.39
CA TYR A 402 13.98 -2.03 10.79
C TYR A 402 14.38 -0.88 11.73
N PRO A 403 13.46 -0.18 12.43
CA PRO A 403 13.84 0.92 13.32
C PRO A 403 14.72 0.48 14.50
N ILE A 404 14.59 -0.77 14.94
CA ILE A 404 15.38 -1.31 16.06
C ILE A 404 16.79 -1.71 15.60
N PHE A 405 16.88 -2.55 14.56
CA PHE A 405 18.15 -3.19 14.18
C PHE A 405 18.98 -2.37 13.17
N SER A 406 18.38 -1.42 12.46
CA SER A 406 19.09 -0.60 11.50
C SER A 406 18.77 0.90 11.63
N GLY A 407 17.61 1.35 11.19
CA GLY A 407 17.25 2.76 11.03
C GLY A 407 18.03 3.48 9.91
N ASP A 408 18.97 2.80 9.24
CA ASP A 408 19.76 3.35 8.12
C ASP A 408 19.12 2.96 6.77
N PRO A 409 18.58 3.93 5.98
CA PRO A 409 17.97 3.64 4.70
C PRO A 409 18.92 2.98 3.68
N SER A 410 20.24 3.10 3.87
CA SER A 410 21.21 2.48 2.97
C SER A 410 21.34 0.96 3.15
N THR A 411 20.75 0.41 4.22
CA THR A 411 20.65 -1.03 4.47
C THR A 411 19.39 -1.66 3.89
N CYS A 412 18.55 -0.84 3.24
CA CYS A 412 17.29 -1.27 2.61
C CYS A 412 17.44 -1.29 1.10
N LEU A 413 16.85 -2.31 0.46
CA LEU A 413 16.64 -2.32 -0.99
C LEU A 413 15.52 -1.35 -1.37
N ALA A 414 15.63 -0.68 -2.52
CA ALA A 414 14.66 0.34 -2.93
C ALA A 414 13.29 -0.23 -3.31
N HIS A 415 13.24 -1.40 -3.93
CA HIS A 415 12.02 -1.99 -4.51
C HIS A 415 11.97 -3.52 -4.31
N PRO A 416 12.10 -4.06 -3.07
CA PRO A 416 12.18 -5.50 -2.87
C PRO A 416 10.84 -6.22 -2.96
N ASP A 417 9.73 -5.50 -2.83
CA ASP A 417 8.38 -6.06 -2.69
C ASP A 417 7.63 -6.11 -4.04
N PRO A 418 6.65 -7.01 -4.20
CA PRO A 418 6.17 -8.00 -3.23
C PRO A 418 6.74 -9.42 -3.49
N THR A 419 7.60 -9.64 -4.47
CA THR A 419 8.12 -10.98 -4.81
C THR A 419 9.63 -11.04 -4.83
N VAL A 420 10.18 -12.23 -4.71
CA VAL A 420 11.63 -12.45 -4.69
C VAL A 420 12.33 -12.00 -5.99
N VAL A 421 11.60 -11.98 -7.13
CA VAL A 421 12.13 -11.41 -8.39
C VAL A 421 12.36 -9.90 -8.26
N ASN A 422 11.49 -9.19 -7.51
CA ASN A 422 11.69 -7.77 -7.20
C ASN A 422 12.96 -7.56 -6.38
N VAL A 423 13.21 -8.45 -5.39
CA VAL A 423 14.49 -8.46 -4.62
C VAL A 423 15.68 -8.62 -5.54
N GLY A 424 15.67 -9.63 -6.42
CA GLY A 424 16.78 -9.92 -7.33
C GLY A 424 17.10 -8.75 -8.25
N LEU A 425 16.09 -8.14 -8.84
CA LEU A 425 16.27 -6.96 -9.69
C LEU A 425 16.76 -5.75 -8.90
N SER A 426 16.15 -5.46 -7.75
CA SER A 426 16.55 -4.33 -6.90
C SER A 426 18.00 -4.48 -6.43
N PHE A 427 18.37 -5.66 -5.93
CA PHE A 427 19.71 -5.95 -5.48
C PHE A 427 20.73 -5.79 -6.62
N ALA A 428 20.51 -6.39 -7.79
CA ALA A 428 21.40 -6.25 -8.92
C ALA A 428 21.53 -4.79 -9.39
N ASN A 429 20.44 -4.02 -9.43
CA ASN A 429 20.46 -2.59 -9.77
C ASN A 429 21.33 -1.79 -8.80
N GLU A 430 21.15 -2.01 -7.51
CA GLU A 430 21.84 -1.25 -6.48
C GLU A 430 23.30 -1.68 -6.30
N MET A 431 23.67 -2.87 -6.78
CA MET A 431 25.06 -3.32 -6.90
C MET A 431 25.75 -2.82 -8.17
N GLY A 432 25.05 -2.05 -9.02
CA GLY A 432 25.64 -1.36 -10.15
C GLY A 432 25.67 -2.13 -11.47
N PHE A 433 24.95 -3.21 -11.59
CA PHE A 433 24.77 -3.89 -12.89
C PHE A 433 24.10 -2.98 -13.89
N LYS A 434 24.38 -3.18 -15.20
CA LYS A 434 23.85 -2.34 -16.29
C LYS A 434 23.16 -3.13 -17.41
N GLU A 435 23.34 -4.45 -17.42
CA GLU A 435 22.72 -5.32 -18.41
C GLU A 435 22.03 -6.49 -17.72
N TYR A 436 20.73 -6.68 -18.01
CA TYR A 436 19.86 -7.61 -17.26
C TYR A 436 19.11 -8.53 -18.21
N TYR A 437 19.07 -9.81 -17.85
CA TYR A 437 18.31 -10.84 -18.56
C TYR A 437 17.35 -11.53 -17.60
N PHE A 438 16.06 -11.41 -17.87
CA PHE A 438 15.01 -12.06 -17.07
C PHE A 438 14.67 -13.42 -17.65
N PHE A 439 14.71 -14.47 -16.82
CA PHE A 439 14.32 -15.83 -17.15
C PHE A 439 13.31 -16.33 -16.10
N GLY A 440 12.29 -17.10 -16.52
CA GLY A 440 11.30 -17.59 -15.58
C GLY A 440 10.56 -16.48 -14.81
N THR A 441 10.70 -15.22 -15.21
CA THR A 441 10.05 -14.04 -14.65
C THR A 441 8.72 -13.82 -15.39
N ASP A 442 7.86 -14.83 -15.34
CA ASP A 442 6.61 -14.83 -16.12
C ASP A 442 5.58 -13.85 -15.57
N LEU A 443 5.56 -13.60 -14.26
CA LEU A 443 4.62 -12.72 -13.54
C LEU A 443 3.15 -12.98 -13.91
N GLY A 444 2.84 -14.19 -14.31
CA GLY A 444 1.54 -14.64 -14.78
C GLY A 444 1.65 -15.92 -15.59
N GLN A 445 0.59 -16.28 -16.27
CA GLN A 445 0.52 -17.52 -17.05
C GLN A 445 -0.18 -17.31 -18.41
N LYS A 446 0.25 -18.04 -19.42
CA LYS A 446 -0.45 -18.19 -20.70
C LYS A 446 -1.29 -19.45 -20.73
N ASP A 447 -0.87 -20.47 -20.02
CA ASP A 447 -1.55 -21.77 -19.89
C ASP A 447 -1.99 -21.96 -18.44
N SER A 448 -3.27 -22.18 -18.23
CA SER A 448 -3.85 -22.36 -16.89
C SER A 448 -3.42 -23.66 -16.19
N SER A 449 -2.80 -24.58 -16.90
CA SER A 449 -2.34 -25.85 -16.34
C SER A 449 -0.98 -25.76 -15.63
N GLN A 450 -0.26 -24.64 -15.77
CA GLN A 450 1.09 -24.50 -15.23
C GLN A 450 1.32 -23.08 -14.68
N HIS A 451 1.69 -22.99 -13.39
CA HIS A 451 1.94 -21.73 -12.68
C HIS A 451 3.39 -21.54 -12.25
N HIS A 452 4.18 -22.64 -12.17
CA HIS A 452 5.63 -22.63 -11.91
C HIS A 452 6.35 -23.59 -12.86
N ALA A 453 7.68 -23.61 -12.81
CA ALA A 453 8.48 -24.64 -13.48
C ALA A 453 8.19 -26.02 -12.90
N LYS A 454 8.09 -27.05 -13.75
CA LYS A 454 7.67 -28.41 -13.36
C LYS A 454 8.62 -29.10 -12.38
N SER A 455 9.91 -28.77 -12.44
CA SER A 455 10.95 -29.29 -11.55
C SER A 455 11.01 -28.56 -10.19
N SER A 456 10.16 -27.54 -9.97
CA SER A 456 10.16 -26.77 -8.73
C SER A 456 9.50 -27.51 -7.57
N PHE A 457 9.77 -27.04 -6.36
CA PHE A 457 9.11 -27.47 -5.12
C PHE A 457 7.58 -27.52 -5.25
N HIS A 458 6.96 -26.56 -5.92
CA HIS A 458 5.50 -26.42 -6.06
C HIS A 458 4.78 -27.57 -6.77
N TYR A 459 5.52 -28.43 -7.47
CA TYR A 459 4.98 -29.65 -8.07
C TYR A 459 5.44 -30.94 -7.37
N SER A 460 6.15 -30.79 -6.24
CA SER A 460 6.57 -31.93 -5.41
C SER A 460 5.41 -32.46 -4.55
N ASP A 461 5.53 -33.71 -4.09
CA ASP A 461 4.57 -34.27 -3.13
C ASP A 461 4.53 -33.50 -1.79
N LYS A 462 5.55 -32.69 -1.51
CA LYS A 462 5.66 -31.87 -0.29
C LYS A 462 4.87 -30.55 -0.35
N ALA A 463 4.37 -30.15 -1.53
CA ALA A 463 3.65 -28.89 -1.77
C ALA A 463 2.11 -29.04 -1.83
N LYS A 464 1.55 -30.17 -1.37
CA LYS A 464 0.12 -30.53 -1.55
C LYS A 464 -0.90 -29.57 -0.94
N ASP A 465 -0.48 -28.73 0.02
CA ASP A 465 -1.37 -27.82 0.77
C ASP A 465 -1.25 -26.35 0.34
N GLU A 466 -0.61 -26.07 -0.80
CA GLU A 466 -0.46 -24.69 -1.27
C GLU A 466 -1.76 -24.13 -1.85
N VAL A 467 -2.13 -22.92 -1.42
CA VAL A 467 -3.29 -22.19 -1.95
C VAL A 467 -3.03 -21.76 -3.38
N LEU A 468 -3.85 -22.23 -4.32
CA LEU A 468 -3.77 -21.88 -5.72
C LEU A 468 -4.10 -20.40 -5.94
N GLN A 469 -3.17 -19.66 -6.54
CA GLN A 469 -3.42 -18.27 -6.94
C GLN A 469 -4.48 -18.18 -8.05
N VAL A 470 -5.40 -17.22 -7.93
CA VAL A 470 -6.40 -16.94 -8.95
C VAL A 470 -5.85 -15.94 -9.96
N PHE A 471 -5.68 -16.38 -11.21
CA PHE A 471 -5.22 -15.55 -12.33
C PHE A 471 -6.41 -14.95 -13.09
N SER A 472 -6.85 -13.77 -12.68
CA SER A 472 -8.08 -13.12 -13.18
C SER A 472 -7.84 -11.89 -14.06
N ILE A 473 -6.63 -11.32 -14.05
CA ILE A 473 -6.31 -10.07 -14.75
C ILE A 473 -5.66 -10.38 -16.10
N GLU A 474 -6.28 -9.99 -17.20
CA GLU A 474 -5.73 -10.13 -18.54
C GLU A 474 -4.76 -8.97 -18.86
N VAL A 475 -3.57 -9.29 -19.34
CA VAL A 475 -2.49 -8.34 -19.66
C VAL A 475 -1.77 -8.73 -20.95
N PRO A 476 -1.06 -7.78 -21.64
CA PRO A 476 -0.24 -8.13 -22.79
C PRO A 476 0.88 -9.11 -22.43
N ALA A 477 1.11 -10.09 -23.31
CA ALA A 477 2.20 -11.04 -23.15
C ALA A 477 3.51 -10.58 -23.83
N ASN A 478 4.65 -11.08 -23.35
CA ASN A 478 5.99 -10.64 -23.77
C ASN A 478 6.26 -10.84 -25.28
N PHE A 479 5.92 -12.00 -25.82
CA PHE A 479 6.10 -12.31 -27.26
C PHE A 479 4.79 -12.21 -28.06
N GLY A 480 3.88 -11.33 -27.65
CA GLY A 480 2.58 -11.11 -28.28
C GLY A 480 1.46 -11.97 -27.75
N GLY A 481 0.22 -11.56 -28.05
CA GLY A 481 -0.99 -12.13 -27.47
C GLY A 481 -1.22 -11.64 -26.04
N LYS A 482 -1.94 -12.45 -25.25
CA LYS A 482 -2.37 -12.13 -23.89
C LYS A 482 -1.86 -13.17 -22.90
N ALA A 483 -1.67 -12.74 -21.67
CA ALA A 483 -1.39 -13.57 -20.50
C ALA A 483 -2.36 -13.19 -19.38
N LYS A 484 -2.52 -14.06 -18.40
CA LYS A 484 -3.28 -13.77 -17.18
C LYS A 484 -2.34 -13.63 -16.00
N THR A 485 -2.61 -12.65 -15.14
CA THR A 485 -1.88 -12.43 -13.90
C THR A 485 -2.85 -12.37 -12.70
N SER A 486 -2.31 -12.50 -11.49
CA SER A 486 -3.04 -12.28 -10.23
C SER A 486 -2.84 -10.85 -9.72
N PRO A 487 -3.65 -10.34 -8.77
CA PRO A 487 -3.45 -9.03 -8.17
C PRO A 487 -2.05 -8.84 -7.58
N GLY A 488 -1.53 -9.84 -6.85
CA GLY A 488 -0.18 -9.78 -6.26
C GLY A 488 0.93 -9.74 -7.31
N LEU A 489 0.84 -10.57 -8.36
CA LEU A 489 1.80 -10.55 -9.46
C LEU A 489 1.67 -9.31 -10.35
N PHE A 490 0.49 -8.70 -10.42
CA PHE A 490 0.30 -7.41 -11.09
C PHE A 490 1.00 -6.29 -10.32
N TRP A 491 0.94 -6.30 -8.99
CA TRP A 491 1.74 -5.41 -8.16
C TRP A 491 3.24 -5.65 -8.34
N ALA A 492 3.70 -6.91 -8.37
CA ALA A 492 5.09 -7.26 -8.65
C ALA A 492 5.56 -6.70 -10.01
N LEU A 493 4.72 -6.82 -11.05
CA LEU A 493 5.00 -6.25 -12.37
C LEU A 493 5.18 -4.72 -12.32
N ASP A 494 4.29 -4.02 -11.63
CA ASP A 494 4.37 -2.56 -11.46
C ASP A 494 5.68 -2.16 -10.76
N THR A 495 6.04 -2.86 -9.69
CA THR A 495 7.29 -2.61 -8.96
C THR A 495 8.53 -2.89 -9.81
N VAL A 496 8.56 -3.98 -10.59
CA VAL A 496 9.64 -4.27 -11.56
C VAL A 496 9.78 -3.11 -12.56
N GLN A 497 8.66 -2.63 -13.10
CA GLN A 497 8.66 -1.54 -14.09
C GLN A 497 9.13 -0.20 -13.48
N ARG A 498 8.77 0.09 -12.24
CA ARG A 498 9.29 1.25 -11.49
C ARG A 498 10.79 1.13 -11.24
N CYS A 499 11.27 -0.03 -10.81
CA CYS A 499 12.69 -0.29 -10.61
C CYS A 499 13.49 -0.05 -11.90
N ILE A 500 12.99 -0.52 -13.03
CA ILE A 500 13.58 -0.26 -14.37
C ILE A 500 13.54 1.25 -14.71
N LEU A 501 12.45 1.94 -14.41
CA LEU A 501 12.30 3.37 -14.69
C LEU A 501 13.34 4.22 -13.92
N TYR A 502 13.56 3.90 -12.64
CA TYR A 502 14.45 4.66 -11.76
C TYR A 502 15.92 4.29 -11.90
N SER A 503 16.27 3.18 -12.54
CA SER A 503 17.67 2.75 -12.73
C SER A 503 18.48 3.63 -13.71
N GLY A 504 17.81 4.55 -14.40
CA GLY A 504 18.43 5.48 -15.34
C GLY A 504 18.60 4.95 -16.78
N PRO A 505 18.99 5.82 -17.72
CA PRO A 505 18.94 5.52 -19.16
C PRO A 505 20.08 4.61 -19.65
N THR A 506 21.09 4.35 -18.83
CA THR A 506 22.29 3.58 -19.24
C THR A 506 22.10 2.08 -19.06
N SER A 507 21.05 1.64 -18.36
CA SER A 507 20.76 0.23 -18.12
C SER A 507 19.94 -0.39 -19.25
N ARG A 508 20.22 -1.67 -19.58
CA ARG A 508 19.55 -2.43 -20.63
C ARG A 508 18.89 -3.66 -20.04
N TYR A 509 17.60 -3.84 -20.33
CA TYR A 509 16.79 -4.92 -19.80
C TYR A 509 16.24 -5.78 -20.94
N TYR A 510 16.39 -7.09 -20.83
CA TYR A 510 15.91 -8.08 -21.78
C TYR A 510 15.02 -9.09 -21.09
N ASN A 511 13.80 -9.27 -21.61
CA ASN A 511 12.87 -10.27 -21.08
C ASN A 511 12.89 -11.51 -21.96
N CYS A 512 13.46 -12.61 -21.45
CA CYS A 512 13.52 -13.91 -22.10
C CYS A 512 12.34 -14.84 -21.68
N SER A 513 11.53 -14.41 -20.70
CA SER A 513 10.37 -15.18 -20.21
C SER A 513 9.20 -15.12 -21.18
N ASN A 514 8.34 -16.14 -21.17
CA ASN A 514 7.16 -16.19 -22.07
C ASN A 514 5.85 -15.84 -21.35
N GLY A 515 5.92 -15.09 -20.28
CA GLY A 515 4.78 -14.60 -19.50
C GLY A 515 4.31 -13.21 -19.89
N VAL A 516 4.12 -12.37 -18.89
CA VAL A 516 3.65 -10.99 -19.01
C VAL A 516 4.73 -10.09 -19.64
N ARG A 517 4.29 -9.11 -20.43
CA ARG A 517 5.18 -8.08 -20.98
C ARG A 517 5.62 -7.14 -19.84
N ILE A 518 6.92 -6.97 -19.69
CA ILE A 518 7.53 -5.98 -18.81
C ILE A 518 7.86 -4.74 -19.64
N ASN A 519 7.26 -3.59 -19.32
CA ASN A 519 7.52 -2.34 -20.03
C ASN A 519 9.00 -1.95 -19.86
N ARG A 520 9.61 -1.41 -20.92
CA ARG A 520 11.03 -1.05 -20.99
C ARG A 520 12.01 -2.22 -20.93
N ALA A 521 11.58 -3.47 -20.81
CA ALA A 521 12.39 -4.65 -21.07
C ALA A 521 12.14 -5.15 -22.50
N THR A 522 13.21 -5.29 -23.28
CA THR A 522 13.13 -5.75 -24.67
C THR A 522 12.85 -7.25 -24.72
N PRO A 523 11.81 -7.72 -25.39
CA PRO A 523 11.60 -9.16 -25.61
C PRO A 523 12.79 -9.77 -26.35
N LYS A 524 13.38 -10.84 -25.80
CA LYS A 524 14.57 -11.48 -26.36
C LYS A 524 14.44 -12.99 -26.30
N LEU A 525 14.62 -13.65 -27.43
CA LEU A 525 14.64 -15.12 -27.48
C LEU A 525 15.94 -15.63 -26.85
N SER A 526 15.85 -16.42 -25.80
CA SER A 526 16.97 -16.94 -25.00
C SER A 526 18.01 -17.69 -25.86
N ARG A 527 17.53 -18.48 -26.84
CA ARG A 527 18.40 -19.22 -27.78
C ARG A 527 19.32 -18.35 -28.65
N THR A 528 19.00 -17.06 -28.78
CA THR A 528 19.80 -16.10 -29.58
C THR A 528 20.79 -15.30 -28.75
N LEU A 529 20.90 -15.55 -27.47
CA LEU A 529 21.85 -14.87 -26.60
C LEU A 529 23.24 -15.38 -26.89
N ASP A 530 24.18 -14.45 -27.06
CA ASP A 530 25.61 -14.68 -27.10
C ASP A 530 26.24 -13.56 -26.27
N LEU A 531 26.69 -13.90 -25.07
CA LEU A 531 27.31 -12.97 -24.15
C LEU A 531 28.82 -12.96 -24.35
N PRO A 532 29.49 -11.80 -24.25
CA PRO A 532 30.95 -11.73 -24.35
C PRO A 532 31.61 -12.42 -23.15
N GLU A 533 32.89 -12.78 -23.33
CA GLU A 533 33.71 -13.21 -22.20
C GLU A 533 33.82 -12.09 -21.15
N LEU A 534 33.85 -12.47 -19.89
CA LEU A 534 33.95 -11.52 -18.79
C LEU A 534 35.35 -10.94 -18.67
N GLU A 535 35.49 -9.64 -18.55
CA GLU A 535 36.77 -8.96 -18.27
C GLU A 535 37.29 -9.26 -16.84
N ILE A 536 36.34 -9.35 -15.88
CA ILE A 536 36.59 -9.75 -14.50
C ILE A 536 35.87 -11.08 -14.30
N SER A 537 36.49 -12.02 -13.64
CA SER A 537 35.87 -13.31 -13.43
C SER A 537 34.56 -13.18 -12.64
N ARG A 538 33.60 -14.05 -12.91
CA ARG A 538 32.35 -14.15 -12.17
C ARG A 538 32.62 -14.25 -10.67
N ALA A 539 33.51 -15.12 -10.24
CA ALA A 539 33.88 -15.33 -8.84
C ALA A 539 34.47 -14.07 -8.17
N ASP A 540 35.33 -13.31 -8.89
CA ASP A 540 35.90 -12.06 -8.36
C ASP A 540 34.84 -10.96 -8.25
N THR A 541 33.94 -10.87 -9.21
CA THR A 541 32.79 -9.93 -9.14
C THR A 541 31.92 -10.21 -7.91
N VAL A 542 31.53 -11.46 -7.70
CA VAL A 542 30.72 -11.90 -6.56
C VAL A 542 31.43 -11.63 -5.23
N ARG A 543 32.72 -12.05 -5.13
CA ARG A 543 33.50 -11.82 -3.91
C ARG A 543 33.61 -10.34 -3.58
N THR A 544 33.89 -9.47 -4.56
CA THR A 544 33.97 -8.02 -4.35
C THR A 544 32.64 -7.44 -3.84
N ILE A 545 31.51 -7.92 -4.34
CA ILE A 545 30.19 -7.51 -3.87
C ILE A 545 29.99 -7.94 -2.41
N ILE A 546 30.25 -9.20 -2.07
CA ILE A 546 30.06 -9.72 -0.71
C ILE A 546 30.97 -9.01 0.30
N GLU A 547 32.25 -8.82 -0.04
CA GLU A 547 33.24 -8.14 0.82
C GLU A 547 32.91 -6.64 1.04
N SER A 548 32.09 -6.04 0.19
CA SER A 548 31.66 -4.63 0.35
C SER A 548 30.66 -4.43 1.47
N PHE A 549 30.02 -5.47 1.98
CA PHE A 549 29.00 -5.38 3.01
C PHE A 549 29.62 -5.38 4.41
N PRO A 550 29.24 -4.39 5.27
CA PRO A 550 29.70 -4.36 6.65
C PRO A 550 29.08 -5.50 7.46
N GLU A 551 29.76 -5.86 8.53
CA GLU A 551 29.27 -6.80 9.53
C GLU A 551 28.67 -6.04 10.70
N MET A 552 27.51 -6.46 11.18
CA MET A 552 26.96 -6.06 12.47
C MET A 552 27.52 -7.00 13.53
N THR A 553 28.23 -6.43 14.51
CA THR A 553 28.79 -7.21 15.62
C THR A 553 27.72 -7.50 16.68
N GLU A 554 27.98 -8.53 17.51
CA GLU A 554 27.14 -8.84 18.67
C GLU A 554 27.01 -7.63 19.63
N GLU A 555 28.10 -6.88 19.83
CA GLU A 555 28.06 -5.66 20.69
C GLU A 555 27.13 -4.58 20.13
N GLU A 556 27.11 -4.39 18.80
CA GLU A 556 26.18 -3.44 18.14
C GLU A 556 24.74 -3.91 18.24
N PHE A 557 24.50 -5.24 18.09
CA PHE A 557 23.20 -5.84 18.30
C PHE A 557 22.68 -5.60 19.74
N GLU A 558 23.47 -5.92 20.75
CA GLU A 558 23.09 -5.75 22.17
C GLU A 558 22.79 -4.30 22.54
N LYS A 559 23.48 -3.33 21.95
CA LYS A 559 23.17 -1.91 22.13
C LYS A 559 21.81 -1.49 21.58
N ARG A 560 21.35 -2.17 20.52
CA ARG A 560 20.10 -1.87 19.83
C ARG A 560 18.91 -2.58 20.47
N TRP A 561 19.09 -3.79 20.95
CA TRP A 561 18.04 -4.57 21.59
C TRP A 561 17.76 -4.08 23.01
N GLN A 562 16.71 -3.27 23.17
CA GLN A 562 16.31 -2.65 24.46
C GLN A 562 14.85 -3.03 24.76
N PRO A 563 14.60 -4.24 25.35
CA PRO A 563 13.28 -4.83 25.47
C PRO A 563 12.27 -3.93 26.19
N GLU A 564 12.63 -3.36 27.33
CA GLU A 564 11.67 -2.55 28.12
C GLU A 564 11.26 -1.28 27.35
N ARG A 565 12.17 -0.63 26.62
CA ARG A 565 11.83 0.54 25.80
C ARG A 565 10.92 0.19 24.61
N MET A 566 11.08 -1.01 24.05
CA MET A 566 10.19 -1.51 22.98
C MET A 566 8.79 -1.76 23.55
N ILE A 567 8.70 -2.36 24.73
CA ILE A 567 7.44 -2.61 25.45
C ILE A 567 6.76 -1.29 25.82
N ASP A 568 7.51 -0.35 26.41
CA ASP A 568 7.00 0.96 26.81
C ASP A 568 6.44 1.74 25.62
N GLY A 569 7.13 1.71 24.45
CA GLY A 569 6.65 2.35 23.24
C GLY A 569 5.31 1.78 22.75
N CYS A 570 5.16 0.44 22.75
CA CYS A 570 3.89 -0.19 22.38
C CYS A 570 2.78 0.12 23.37
N ASN A 571 3.07 0.09 24.67
CA ASN A 571 2.09 0.41 25.72
C ASN A 571 1.60 1.85 25.60
N ALA A 572 2.52 2.81 25.49
CA ALA A 572 2.19 4.22 25.37
C ALA A 572 1.31 4.49 24.11
N MET A 573 1.63 3.85 23.01
CA MET A 573 0.85 4.02 21.76
C MET A 573 -0.54 3.40 21.85
N LEU A 574 -0.69 2.24 22.48
CA LEU A 574 -2.00 1.63 22.74
C LEU A 574 -2.84 2.49 23.67
N ASP A 575 -2.24 3.02 24.75
CA ASP A 575 -2.92 3.94 25.67
C ASP A 575 -3.42 5.20 24.94
N GLU A 576 -2.60 5.78 24.06
CA GLU A 576 -2.99 6.96 23.28
C GLU A 576 -4.15 6.64 22.31
N VAL A 577 -4.17 5.49 21.65
CA VAL A 577 -5.29 5.09 20.80
C VAL A 577 -6.58 4.90 21.62
N ILE A 578 -6.49 4.28 22.79
CA ILE A 578 -7.61 4.09 23.73
C ILE A 578 -8.17 5.46 24.16
N ASP A 579 -7.30 6.38 24.57
CA ASP A 579 -7.69 7.73 24.99
C ASP A 579 -8.36 8.52 23.86
N ILE A 580 -7.86 8.40 22.63
CA ILE A 580 -8.47 9.00 21.45
C ILE A 580 -9.89 8.45 21.23
N HIS A 581 -10.11 7.14 21.33
CA HIS A 581 -11.44 6.55 21.18
C HIS A 581 -12.38 6.90 22.34
N ALA A 582 -11.85 7.08 23.55
CA ALA A 582 -12.64 7.45 24.71
C ALA A 582 -13.15 8.91 24.66
N THR A 583 -12.36 9.81 24.09
CA THR A 583 -12.59 11.26 24.10
C THR A 583 -13.31 11.78 22.85
N ASN A 584 -13.40 10.99 21.78
CA ASN A 584 -14.05 11.39 20.53
C ASN A 584 -15.35 10.63 20.28
N ASP A 585 -16.24 11.23 19.50
CA ASP A 585 -17.39 10.52 18.93
C ASP A 585 -16.90 9.54 17.86
N ILE A 586 -17.15 8.25 18.08
CA ILE A 586 -16.76 7.17 17.17
C ILE A 586 -17.91 6.68 16.27
N VAL A 587 -19.13 7.16 16.48
CA VAL A 587 -20.33 6.76 15.72
C VAL A 587 -20.60 7.72 14.57
N GLU A 588 -20.75 8.99 14.86
CA GLU A 588 -21.06 10.02 13.86
C GLU A 588 -19.82 10.84 13.46
N GLY A 589 -18.84 10.97 14.37
CA GLY A 589 -17.62 11.71 14.14
C GLY A 589 -16.50 10.87 13.50
N SER A 590 -15.61 11.54 12.79
CA SER A 590 -14.38 10.92 12.22
C SER A 590 -13.09 11.53 12.78
N ASP A 591 -13.18 12.33 13.85
CA ASP A 591 -12.01 12.99 14.46
C ASP A 591 -11.04 11.99 15.08
N HIS A 592 -11.56 10.90 15.68
CA HIS A 592 -10.74 9.80 16.16
C HIS A 592 -9.86 9.18 15.05
N MET A 593 -10.38 9.05 13.84
CA MET A 593 -9.63 8.52 12.70
C MET A 593 -8.45 9.42 12.32
N ILE A 594 -8.65 10.75 12.37
CA ILE A 594 -7.59 11.73 12.09
C ILE A 594 -6.55 11.72 13.20
N ALA A 595 -6.98 11.65 14.45
CA ALA A 595 -6.08 11.69 15.60
C ALA A 595 -5.19 10.43 15.69
N VAL A 596 -5.70 9.26 15.31
CA VAL A 596 -4.94 8.01 15.32
C VAL A 596 -3.95 7.91 14.14
N ALA A 597 -4.27 8.48 12.97
CA ALA A 597 -3.43 8.34 11.78
C ALA A 597 -1.95 8.76 11.99
N PRO A 598 -1.62 9.88 12.64
CA PRO A 598 -0.24 10.28 12.88
C PRO A 598 0.59 9.26 13.66
N LEU A 599 -0.03 8.51 14.58
CA LEU A 599 0.68 7.50 15.38
C LEU A 599 1.30 6.40 14.50
N PHE A 600 0.69 6.12 13.33
CA PHE A 600 1.08 5.02 12.46
C PHE A 600 1.74 5.44 11.15
N TYR A 601 1.49 6.68 10.68
CA TYR A 601 1.91 7.12 9.33
C TYR A 601 2.92 8.25 9.33
N GLN A 602 3.19 8.85 10.49
CA GLN A 602 4.27 9.83 10.63
C GLN A 602 5.53 9.16 11.18
N GLN A 603 6.69 9.69 10.81
CA GLN A 603 7.95 9.24 11.36
C GLN A 603 8.15 9.87 12.75
N HIS A 604 8.32 9.05 13.76
CA HIS A 604 8.64 9.48 15.12
C HIS A 604 10.15 9.70 15.29
N ALA A 605 10.53 10.54 16.26
CA ALA A 605 11.92 10.78 16.58
C ALA A 605 12.59 9.56 17.24
N SER A 606 11.83 8.76 17.98
CA SER A 606 12.30 7.56 18.66
C SER A 606 12.19 6.32 17.76
N ALA A 607 13.23 5.49 17.72
CA ALA A 607 13.19 4.19 17.05
C ALA A 607 12.15 3.24 17.66
N PHE A 608 11.88 3.38 18.98
CA PHE A 608 10.93 2.53 19.70
C PHE A 608 9.48 2.91 19.38
N ASP A 609 9.18 4.20 19.19
CA ASP A 609 7.86 4.66 18.76
C ASP A 609 7.60 4.27 17.31
N ASN A 610 8.60 4.36 16.42
CA ASN A 610 8.50 3.84 15.07
C ASN A 610 8.28 2.33 15.03
N TYR A 611 8.95 1.58 15.92
CA TYR A 611 8.73 0.14 16.10
C TYR A 611 7.28 -0.15 16.54
N ALA A 612 6.80 0.54 17.58
CA ALA A 612 5.44 0.39 18.09
C ALA A 612 4.41 0.67 16.99
N GLY A 613 4.59 1.78 16.25
CA GLY A 613 3.73 2.11 15.12
C GLY A 613 3.66 1.01 14.08
N LEU A 614 4.79 0.40 13.73
CA LEU A 614 4.84 -0.67 12.73
C LEU A 614 4.21 -1.99 13.24
N VAL A 615 4.46 -2.36 14.50
CA VAL A 615 3.89 -3.57 15.11
C VAL A 615 2.38 -3.50 15.22
N LEU A 616 1.84 -2.36 15.65
CA LEU A 616 0.43 -2.21 15.98
C LEU A 616 -0.43 -1.81 14.77
N ARG A 617 0.15 -1.08 13.81
CA ARG A 617 -0.54 -0.42 12.69
C ARG A 617 -1.54 -1.31 11.98
N GLY A 618 -1.14 -2.51 11.61
CA GLY A 618 -1.95 -3.39 10.76
C GLY A 618 -3.26 -3.76 11.43
N SER A 619 -3.19 -4.36 12.59
CA SER A 619 -4.36 -4.88 13.30
C SER A 619 -5.21 -3.77 13.93
N VAL A 620 -4.60 -2.68 14.43
CA VAL A 620 -5.38 -1.52 14.90
C VAL A 620 -6.18 -0.90 13.73
N ASN A 621 -5.57 -0.71 12.56
CA ASN A 621 -6.29 -0.20 11.39
C ASN A 621 -7.42 -1.13 10.94
N GLN A 622 -7.21 -2.45 10.97
CA GLN A 622 -8.27 -3.41 10.66
C GLN A 622 -9.43 -3.33 11.64
N ALA A 623 -9.15 -3.19 12.95
CA ALA A 623 -10.17 -2.97 13.96
C ALA A 623 -10.93 -1.67 13.71
N MET A 624 -10.23 -0.56 13.40
CA MET A 624 -10.86 0.73 13.08
C MET A 624 -11.75 0.65 11.83
N ILE A 625 -11.33 -0.06 10.77
CA ILE A 625 -12.16 -0.31 9.59
C ILE A 625 -13.44 -1.06 9.99
N ALA A 626 -13.33 -2.07 10.86
CA ALA A 626 -14.47 -2.82 11.34
C ALA A 626 -15.42 -1.96 12.18
N MET A 627 -14.87 -1.13 13.09
CA MET A 627 -15.64 -0.18 13.90
C MET A 627 -16.42 0.78 12.99
N ASP A 628 -15.75 1.50 12.10
CA ASP A 628 -16.40 2.46 11.19
C ASP A 628 -17.44 1.78 10.31
N TYR A 629 -17.16 0.59 9.77
CA TYR A 629 -18.09 -0.15 8.94
C TYR A 629 -19.41 -0.43 9.64
N TYR A 630 -19.37 -0.95 10.87
CA TYR A 630 -20.60 -1.34 11.59
C TYR A 630 -21.29 -0.16 12.26
N LEU A 631 -20.55 0.75 12.90
CA LEU A 631 -21.13 1.92 13.55
C LEU A 631 -21.89 2.81 12.56
N SER A 632 -21.33 3.02 11.38
CA SER A 632 -21.97 3.84 10.34
C SER A 632 -23.21 3.21 9.68
N ARG A 633 -23.60 2.00 10.06
CA ARG A 633 -24.74 1.24 9.51
C ARG A 633 -25.85 0.95 10.53
N ILE A 634 -25.73 1.44 11.74
CA ILE A 634 -26.78 1.28 12.76
C ILE A 634 -28.04 1.99 12.31
N THR A 635 -29.18 1.30 12.36
CA THR A 635 -30.47 1.81 11.87
C THR A 635 -31.30 2.54 12.93
N ASP A 636 -30.96 2.37 14.20
CA ASP A 636 -31.66 2.99 15.34
C ASP A 636 -30.68 3.88 16.12
N GLU A 637 -30.81 5.18 16.00
CA GLU A 637 -30.01 6.18 16.68
C GLU A 637 -30.02 6.04 18.21
N SER A 638 -31.13 5.56 18.79
CA SER A 638 -31.19 5.33 20.23
C SER A 638 -30.20 4.27 20.74
N LYS A 639 -29.60 3.50 19.85
CA LYS A 639 -28.60 2.47 20.14
C LYS A 639 -27.15 2.96 20.00
N TYR A 640 -26.92 4.20 19.56
CA TYR A 640 -25.58 4.72 19.30
C TYR A 640 -24.66 4.67 20.53
N GLU A 641 -25.14 5.16 21.67
CA GLU A 641 -24.37 5.17 22.93
C GLU A 641 -24.01 3.75 23.40
N ILE A 642 -24.95 2.80 23.30
CA ILE A 642 -24.71 1.39 23.66
C ILE A 642 -23.68 0.79 22.71
N ALA A 643 -23.83 1.03 21.40
CA ALA A 643 -22.89 0.53 20.40
C ALA A 643 -21.47 1.09 20.62
N ALA A 644 -21.36 2.40 20.86
CA ALA A 644 -20.09 3.06 21.15
C ALA A 644 -19.40 2.47 22.40
N LYS A 645 -20.19 2.23 23.47
CA LYS A 645 -19.69 1.61 24.69
C LYS A 645 -19.15 0.20 24.43
N ILE A 646 -19.91 -0.65 23.72
CA ILE A 646 -19.48 -2.01 23.37
C ILE A 646 -18.18 -1.99 22.58
N VAL A 647 -18.11 -1.13 21.57
CA VAL A 647 -16.92 -1.01 20.70
C VAL A 647 -15.69 -0.60 21.50
N ARG A 648 -15.80 0.38 22.41
CA ARG A 648 -14.69 0.80 23.26
C ARG A 648 -14.21 -0.33 24.18
N GLU A 649 -15.11 -0.99 24.88
CA GLU A 649 -14.79 -2.10 25.77
C GLU A 649 -14.10 -3.26 25.01
N GLU A 650 -14.57 -3.62 23.83
CA GLU A 650 -13.97 -4.68 23.04
C GLU A 650 -12.63 -4.25 22.43
N PHE A 651 -12.45 -2.95 22.12
CA PHE A 651 -11.16 -2.43 21.69
C PHE A 651 -10.14 -2.44 22.84
N ASP A 652 -10.55 -2.10 24.06
CA ASP A 652 -9.69 -2.20 25.25
C ASP A 652 -9.24 -3.65 25.48
N ASN A 653 -10.14 -4.62 25.31
CA ASN A 653 -9.81 -6.05 25.36
C ASN A 653 -8.81 -6.46 24.28
N LEU A 654 -8.95 -5.95 23.04
CA LEU A 654 -8.00 -6.17 21.96
C LEU A 654 -6.63 -5.59 22.30
N ALA A 655 -6.60 -4.34 22.76
CA ALA A 655 -5.36 -3.65 23.13
C ALA A 655 -4.62 -4.38 24.26
N GLU A 656 -5.34 -4.82 25.28
CA GLU A 656 -4.74 -5.56 26.39
C GLU A 656 -4.15 -6.91 25.94
N ARG A 657 -4.84 -7.67 25.09
CA ARG A 657 -4.27 -8.90 24.51
C ARG A 657 -3.00 -8.62 23.72
N MET A 658 -3.00 -7.58 22.86
CA MET A 658 -1.81 -7.20 22.11
C MET A 658 -0.65 -6.79 23.03
N ARG A 659 -0.93 -6.07 24.12
CA ARG A 659 0.01 -5.67 25.16
C ARG A 659 0.68 -6.90 25.81
N GLN A 660 -0.11 -7.88 26.22
CA GLN A 660 0.39 -9.10 26.85
C GLN A 660 1.26 -9.92 25.88
N VAL A 661 0.86 -10.02 24.62
CA VAL A 661 1.67 -10.70 23.59
C VAL A 661 3.02 -9.98 23.41
N VAL A 662 3.04 -8.66 23.28
CA VAL A 662 4.28 -7.86 23.12
C VAL A 662 5.22 -8.08 24.30
N ILE A 663 4.72 -7.96 25.54
CA ILE A 663 5.52 -8.13 26.77
C ILE A 663 6.15 -9.52 26.81
N LYS A 664 5.33 -10.56 26.70
CA LYS A 664 5.79 -11.95 26.80
C LYS A 664 6.75 -12.29 25.67
N HIS A 665 6.43 -11.89 24.43
CA HIS A 665 7.24 -12.20 23.27
C HIS A 665 8.62 -11.52 23.31
N ILE A 666 8.70 -10.21 23.62
CA ILE A 666 9.97 -9.51 23.67
C ILE A 666 10.87 -10.04 24.79
N ARG A 667 10.30 -10.27 26.00
CA ARG A 667 11.08 -10.79 27.14
C ARG A 667 11.56 -12.22 26.90
N SER A 668 10.75 -13.07 26.28
CA SER A 668 11.10 -14.48 26.01
C SER A 668 12.32 -14.62 25.07
N ARG A 669 12.57 -13.65 24.16
CA ARG A 669 13.66 -13.76 23.19
C ARG A 669 15.04 -13.92 23.82
N ARG A 670 15.36 -13.16 24.89
CA ARG A 670 16.67 -13.27 25.57
C ARG A 670 16.93 -14.63 26.20
N HIS A 671 15.88 -15.35 26.51
CA HIS A 671 15.97 -16.65 27.16
C HIS A 671 15.81 -17.83 26.20
N GLY A 672 15.68 -17.55 24.88
CA GLY A 672 15.45 -18.58 23.86
C GLY A 672 14.14 -19.35 24.06
N ILE A 673 13.15 -18.73 24.70
CA ILE A 673 11.83 -19.31 24.95
C ILE A 673 10.91 -18.96 23.78
N ASP A 674 10.32 -19.97 23.15
CA ASP A 674 9.31 -19.78 22.11
C ASP A 674 7.91 -19.86 22.73
N LEU A 675 7.11 -18.84 22.49
CA LEU A 675 5.67 -18.86 22.78
C LEU A 675 4.94 -19.68 21.72
N ARG A 676 3.79 -20.25 22.12
CA ARG A 676 2.92 -20.97 21.17
C ARG A 676 2.45 -20.04 20.05
N GLU A 677 2.41 -20.55 18.83
CA GLU A 677 1.98 -19.75 17.67
C GLU A 677 0.50 -19.37 17.75
N GLU A 678 -0.34 -20.23 18.33
CA GLU A 678 -1.74 -19.95 18.58
C GLU A 678 -1.94 -18.79 19.56
N TYR A 679 -1.06 -18.63 20.55
CA TYR A 679 -1.04 -17.47 21.44
C TYR A 679 -0.58 -16.20 20.72
N LEU A 680 0.53 -16.26 20.01
CA LEU A 680 1.06 -15.11 19.26
C LEU A 680 0.03 -14.58 18.23
N SER A 681 -0.68 -15.50 17.58
CA SER A 681 -1.74 -15.15 16.62
C SER A 681 -3.04 -14.71 17.28
N GLY A 682 -3.26 -15.01 18.56
CA GLY A 682 -4.50 -14.71 19.29
C GLY A 682 -5.63 -15.71 19.08
N VAL A 683 -5.32 -16.89 18.56
CA VAL A 683 -6.29 -18.00 18.44
C VAL A 683 -6.57 -18.62 19.81
N ASP A 684 -5.54 -18.75 20.64
CA ASP A 684 -5.61 -19.31 21.99
C ASP A 684 -5.02 -18.32 23.01
N ASP A 685 -5.42 -18.45 24.28
CA ASP A 685 -4.89 -17.65 25.40
C ASP A 685 -3.76 -18.38 26.16
N ASP A 686 -3.51 -19.67 25.84
CA ASP A 686 -2.41 -20.45 26.42
C ASP A 686 -1.08 -20.11 25.73
N ASP A 687 -0.22 -19.38 26.43
CA ASP A 687 1.11 -18.98 25.97
C ASP A 687 2.13 -20.14 25.94
N GLY A 688 1.83 -21.27 26.58
CA GLY A 688 2.69 -22.44 26.69
C GLY A 688 3.84 -22.30 27.70
N LEU A 689 3.87 -21.22 28.48
CA LEU A 689 4.91 -20.99 29.48
C LEU A 689 4.68 -21.84 30.74
N THR A 690 5.77 -22.39 31.30
CA THR A 690 5.76 -22.98 32.64
C THR A 690 5.81 -21.88 33.72
N ASP A 691 5.45 -22.23 34.97
CA ASP A 691 5.53 -21.29 36.11
C ASP A 691 6.96 -20.77 36.30
N GLU A 692 7.99 -21.62 36.15
CA GLU A 692 9.39 -21.23 36.22
C GLU A 692 9.77 -20.24 35.12
N GLN A 693 9.26 -20.43 33.91
CA GLN A 693 9.47 -19.49 32.79
C GLN A 693 8.76 -18.16 33.03
N ARG A 694 7.54 -18.17 33.60
CA ARG A 694 6.81 -16.93 33.97
C ARG A 694 7.59 -16.14 35.03
N GLU A 695 8.12 -16.79 36.06
CA GLU A 695 8.98 -16.13 37.05
C GLU A 695 10.25 -15.54 36.41
N LEU A 696 10.92 -16.31 35.52
CA LEU A 696 12.11 -15.87 34.82
C LEU A 696 11.86 -14.63 33.98
N LEU A 697 10.68 -14.53 33.34
CA LEU A 697 10.29 -13.39 32.51
C LEU A 697 9.70 -12.24 33.33
N ALA A 698 9.62 -12.36 34.64
CA ALA A 698 8.97 -11.39 35.54
C ALA A 698 7.52 -11.05 35.08
N ILE A 699 6.79 -12.05 34.61
CA ILE A 699 5.39 -11.95 34.21
C ILE A 699 4.52 -12.24 35.44
N PRO A 700 3.56 -11.35 35.78
CA PRO A 700 2.62 -11.64 36.86
C PRO A 700 1.92 -12.98 36.64
N GLN A 701 1.71 -13.78 37.72
CA GLN A 701 0.82 -14.93 37.67
C GLN A 701 -0.62 -14.39 37.67
N ASP A 702 -1.42 -14.80 36.69
CA ASP A 702 -2.83 -14.43 36.59
C ASP A 702 -3.67 -15.05 37.70
#